data_ce13e1158cee3846d5b1a06ba2eb930a
#
_entry.id   ce13e1158cee3846d5b1a06ba2eb930a
#
_cell.length_a   1.000
_cell.length_b   1.000
_cell.length_c   1.000
_cell.angle_alpha   90.00
_cell.angle_beta   90.00
_cell.angle_gamma   90.00
#
_symmetry.space_group_name_H-M   'P 1'
#
loop_
_entity.id
_entity.type
_entity.pdbx_description
1 polymer ?
#
loop_
_entity_poly.entity_id
_entity_poly.type
_entity_poly.pdbx_seq_one_letter_code
_entity_poly.pdbx_strand_id
1 'polypeptide(L)'
;MRVIFDEAHSESWTIRPELAGTMLPAHPGDVSYATAAGRLRGRGFDVAARAEGMLDDAALAGADLLVIAHPSDPRWEATTGVGSPVLTDTEIDAVEAWVRAGGGLIVLGETEQAKYGNNLNDLLARFALRLANDTVQDYEHHDHRSPSWIFARLAAGGRGHTGDLLARVTDAVFYRATTIEPGPGAQVLASTYQSASVPDAPLAVATEAGDGRVVLLADSDLFGDDCIGAHSHAELWENVCFWATRVPVPQTGTTTELPEAWSELRDWTNALAQLQGPDGSLREEASREVAAELVAQILPALDELGLPEAAADLSAWRDGGYGKPDFTRALEAFRPELARADGAVQICFFPMYKQNGSRDTCFEAVAMGVPWPAWIAELEASRYDNAKFVPVTLLDATRGYDSDCAVLFPEMIATAERPVNNFGAIFCDRESARLRRVASEAADLLSLNLPPDAALMLASPEVSQQAYILWDLIHDRAHSHGELPFDPFMIRQRSPYWMYSLEELRCDLTAFAQSLELEADGVRFARYVQYAILLDRLLRFPITGSRVRNYDGLGGQLLFAWLRRRGDLSWADNQLTVNWSTVGAGVIALREQIEELYRAGIDRTKLQHWVAAHDLIAAVVAPATGSKWVAGVRDFTELEDPRPYCDLVLADEFPLSIFYSTLRTKLGPGVRTPIAA
;
A
#
# COMPACT_ATOMS: atom_id res chain seq x y z
N MET A 1 5.99 -5.54 -15.23
CA MET A 1 4.97 -6.43 -15.80
C MET A 1 4.51 -5.88 -17.13
N ARG A 2 4.61 -6.70 -18.18
CA ARG A 2 4.26 -6.30 -19.54
C ARG A 2 2.95 -6.94 -19.97
N VAL A 3 2.00 -6.11 -20.40
CA VAL A 3 0.67 -6.53 -20.89
C VAL A 3 0.59 -6.27 -22.39
N ILE A 4 0.21 -7.29 -23.13
CA ILE A 4 -0.01 -7.21 -24.58
C ILE A 4 -1.50 -7.36 -24.85
N PHE A 5 -2.09 -6.39 -25.54
CA PHE A 5 -3.40 -6.51 -26.16
C PHE A 5 -3.21 -6.97 -27.61
N ASP A 6 -3.85 -8.07 -27.96
CA ASP A 6 -3.90 -8.49 -29.37
C ASP A 6 -4.77 -7.51 -30.16
N GLU A 7 -4.25 -6.98 -31.23
CA GLU A 7 -4.96 -6.14 -32.21
C GLU A 7 -4.63 -6.58 -33.65
N ALA A 8 -3.95 -7.74 -33.79
CA ALA A 8 -3.50 -8.27 -35.07
C ALA A 8 -4.48 -9.29 -35.68
N HIS A 9 -5.49 -9.72 -34.93
CA HIS A 9 -6.44 -10.76 -35.33
C HIS A 9 -7.84 -10.22 -35.61
N SER A 10 -7.96 -9.07 -36.32
CA SER A 10 -9.26 -8.45 -36.63
C SER A 10 -10.09 -8.19 -35.36
N GLU A 11 -9.43 -7.67 -34.33
CA GLU A 11 -10.04 -7.42 -33.02
C GLU A 11 -11.11 -6.33 -33.10
N SER A 12 -12.20 -6.50 -32.35
CA SER A 12 -13.28 -5.50 -32.23
C SER A 12 -12.91 -4.35 -31.30
N TRP A 13 -11.86 -4.50 -30.51
CA TRP A 13 -11.41 -3.55 -29.51
C TRP A 13 -9.96 -3.11 -29.75
N THR A 14 -9.68 -1.85 -29.42
CA THR A 14 -8.31 -1.30 -29.49
C THR A 14 -7.99 -0.45 -28.26
N ILE A 15 -6.73 -0.49 -27.83
CA ILE A 15 -6.23 0.42 -26.77
C ILE A 15 -5.70 1.74 -27.36
N ARG A 16 -5.84 1.95 -28.68
CA ARG A 16 -5.35 3.13 -29.41
C ARG A 16 -6.52 4.07 -29.76
N PRO A 17 -6.69 5.22 -29.06
CA PRO A 17 -7.86 6.10 -29.26
C PRO A 17 -8.03 6.62 -30.69
N GLU A 18 -6.90 6.85 -31.39
CA GLU A 18 -6.94 7.32 -32.78
C GLU A 18 -7.51 6.24 -33.71
N LEU A 19 -7.18 4.97 -33.46
CA LEU A 19 -7.72 3.85 -34.22
C LEU A 19 -9.21 3.66 -33.92
N ALA A 20 -9.60 3.71 -32.64
CA ALA A 20 -11.02 3.64 -32.25
C ALA A 20 -11.86 4.73 -32.92
N GLY A 21 -11.36 5.96 -33.02
CA GLY A 21 -11.97 7.05 -33.74
C GLY A 21 -12.10 6.82 -35.27
N THR A 22 -11.29 5.91 -35.82
CA THR A 22 -11.38 5.49 -37.23
C THR A 22 -12.31 4.29 -37.36
N MET A 23 -12.30 3.35 -36.47
CA MET A 23 -13.14 2.15 -36.47
C MET A 23 -14.63 2.51 -36.33
N LEU A 24 -14.98 3.36 -35.38
CA LEU A 24 -16.34 3.77 -35.11
C LEU A 24 -16.43 5.29 -34.79
N PRO A 25 -16.37 6.17 -35.80
CA PRO A 25 -16.28 7.62 -35.58
C PRO A 25 -17.44 8.23 -34.78
N ALA A 26 -18.64 7.64 -34.84
CA ALA A 26 -19.81 8.14 -34.13
C ALA A 26 -19.78 7.84 -32.63
N HIS A 27 -19.19 6.71 -32.25
CA HIS A 27 -19.14 6.19 -30.87
C HIS A 27 -17.82 5.46 -30.62
N PRO A 28 -16.69 6.18 -30.59
CA PRO A 28 -15.37 5.53 -30.43
C PRO A 28 -15.21 4.74 -29.12
N GLY A 29 -15.98 5.08 -28.08
CA GLY A 29 -15.98 4.38 -26.79
C GLY A 29 -16.41 2.92 -26.89
N ASP A 30 -17.32 2.60 -27.83
CA ASP A 30 -17.90 1.27 -28.02
C ASP A 30 -16.91 0.27 -28.68
N VAL A 31 -15.72 0.71 -29.06
CA VAL A 31 -14.64 -0.10 -29.65
C VAL A 31 -13.28 0.20 -29.02
N SER A 32 -13.25 0.90 -27.88
CA SER A 32 -12.02 1.38 -27.23
C SER A 32 -11.83 0.79 -25.83
N TYR A 33 -10.63 0.28 -25.58
CA TYR A 33 -10.13 -0.12 -24.26
C TYR A 33 -9.03 0.83 -23.77
N ALA A 34 -9.00 2.08 -24.23
CA ALA A 34 -7.98 3.04 -23.84
C ALA A 34 -7.99 3.32 -22.33
N THR A 35 -9.17 3.40 -21.73
CA THR A 35 -9.35 3.57 -20.28
C THR A 35 -8.87 2.34 -19.52
N ALA A 36 -9.22 1.13 -19.93
CA ALA A 36 -8.77 -0.12 -19.33
C ALA A 36 -7.24 -0.23 -19.35
N ALA A 37 -6.61 0.07 -20.50
CA ALA A 37 -5.16 0.12 -20.65
C ALA A 37 -4.53 1.25 -19.82
N GLY A 38 -5.17 2.42 -19.75
CA GLY A 38 -4.74 3.57 -18.95
C GLY A 38 -4.70 3.24 -17.46
N ARG A 39 -5.71 2.53 -16.95
CA ARG A 39 -5.73 2.07 -15.55
C ARG A 39 -4.55 1.15 -15.24
N LEU A 40 -4.23 0.20 -16.11
CA LEU A 40 -3.08 -0.69 -15.91
C LEU A 40 -1.75 0.08 -15.96
N ARG A 41 -1.60 1.06 -16.88
CA ARG A 41 -0.43 1.95 -16.90
C ARG A 41 -0.32 2.75 -15.60
N GLY A 42 -1.44 3.27 -15.09
CA GLY A 42 -1.50 3.93 -13.78
C GLY A 42 -1.12 3.01 -12.60
N ARG A 43 -1.20 1.70 -12.78
CA ARG A 43 -0.74 0.68 -11.83
C ARG A 43 0.68 0.20 -12.11
N GLY A 44 1.43 0.84 -13.02
CA GLY A 44 2.82 0.53 -13.32
C GLY A 44 3.05 -0.61 -14.30
N PHE A 45 2.00 -1.10 -15.00
CA PHE A 45 2.17 -2.06 -16.08
C PHE A 45 2.68 -1.36 -17.35
N ASP A 46 3.59 -2.02 -18.08
CA ASP A 46 3.96 -1.66 -19.45
C ASP A 46 2.92 -2.26 -20.41
N VAL A 47 2.03 -1.41 -20.94
CA VAL A 47 0.89 -1.86 -21.75
C VAL A 47 1.09 -1.46 -23.20
N ALA A 48 1.11 -2.47 -24.08
CA ALA A 48 1.31 -2.31 -25.52
C ALA A 48 0.21 -3.02 -26.33
N ALA A 49 -0.12 -2.44 -27.50
CA ALA A 49 -0.89 -3.13 -28.51
C ALA A 49 0.06 -3.93 -29.42
N ARG A 50 -0.29 -5.18 -29.73
CA ARG A 50 0.29 -5.91 -30.83
C ARG A 50 -0.55 -5.65 -32.09
N ALA A 51 -0.09 -4.72 -32.89
CA ALA A 51 -0.89 -4.22 -34.01
C ALA A 51 -0.82 -5.10 -35.26
N GLU A 52 0.15 -6.01 -35.37
CA GLU A 52 0.37 -6.88 -36.53
C GLU A 52 1.22 -8.10 -36.19
N GLY A 53 1.16 -9.12 -37.01
CA GLY A 53 1.98 -10.34 -36.91
C GLY A 53 1.34 -11.43 -36.03
N MET A 54 1.96 -12.60 -36.01
CA MET A 54 1.45 -13.78 -35.30
C MET A 54 1.72 -13.73 -33.81
N LEU A 55 0.94 -14.46 -33.01
CA LEU A 55 1.16 -14.71 -31.57
C LEU A 55 2.13 -15.89 -31.41
N ASP A 56 3.38 -15.70 -31.79
CA ASP A 56 4.45 -16.68 -31.68
C ASP A 56 5.31 -16.50 -30.42
N ASP A 57 6.28 -17.40 -30.20
CA ASP A 57 7.20 -17.33 -29.06
C ASP A 57 7.94 -15.97 -28.97
N ALA A 58 8.28 -15.38 -30.12
CA ALA A 58 8.98 -14.09 -30.15
C ALA A 58 8.05 -12.93 -29.74
N ALA A 59 6.77 -13.01 -30.11
CA ALA A 59 5.76 -12.05 -29.72
C ALA A 59 5.47 -12.08 -28.21
N LEU A 60 5.42 -13.28 -27.65
CA LEU A 60 5.11 -13.51 -26.25
C LEU A 60 6.33 -13.41 -25.33
N ALA A 61 7.55 -13.31 -25.90
CA ALA A 61 8.77 -13.19 -25.14
C ALA A 61 8.77 -11.93 -24.26
N GLY A 62 8.91 -12.11 -22.94
CA GLY A 62 8.91 -11.03 -21.97
C GLY A 62 7.54 -10.38 -21.70
N ALA A 63 6.45 -10.96 -22.21
CA ALA A 63 5.09 -10.63 -21.80
C ALA A 63 4.71 -11.41 -20.52
N ASP A 64 3.98 -10.75 -19.64
CA ASP A 64 3.43 -11.36 -18.42
C ASP A 64 1.92 -11.62 -18.55
N LEU A 65 1.23 -10.84 -19.41
CA LEU A 65 -0.21 -10.96 -19.68
C LEU A 65 -0.50 -10.75 -21.16
N LEU A 66 -1.31 -11.65 -21.73
CA LEU A 66 -1.95 -11.50 -23.04
C LEU A 66 -3.45 -11.28 -22.84
N VAL A 67 -4.00 -10.25 -23.50
CA VAL A 67 -5.44 -9.96 -23.56
C VAL A 67 -5.90 -10.15 -25.00
N ILE A 68 -6.87 -11.03 -25.23
CA ILE A 68 -7.58 -11.25 -26.49
C ILE A 68 -9.01 -10.76 -26.26
N ALA A 69 -9.32 -9.62 -26.87
CA ALA A 69 -10.51 -8.84 -26.57
C ALA A 69 -11.62 -8.99 -27.63
N HIS A 70 -11.79 -10.15 -28.17
CA HIS A 70 -12.80 -10.54 -29.13
C HIS A 70 -12.45 -10.24 -30.62
N PRO A 71 -11.78 -11.17 -31.30
CA PRO A 71 -11.61 -11.14 -32.75
C PRO A 71 -12.95 -11.33 -33.48
N SER A 72 -13.21 -10.56 -34.53
CA SER A 72 -14.48 -10.62 -35.29
C SER A 72 -14.28 -10.52 -36.80
N ASP A 73 -15.15 -11.17 -37.54
CA ASP A 73 -15.32 -10.91 -38.95
C ASP A 73 -15.91 -9.49 -39.13
N PRO A 74 -15.30 -8.61 -39.94
CA PRO A 74 -15.73 -7.23 -40.13
C PRO A 74 -17.20 -7.05 -40.62
N ARG A 75 -17.86 -8.13 -41.04
CA ARG A 75 -19.28 -8.12 -41.37
C ARG A 75 -20.21 -7.93 -40.17
N TRP A 76 -19.71 -8.24 -38.97
CA TRP A 76 -20.51 -8.23 -37.75
C TRP A 76 -20.19 -7.07 -36.83
N GLU A 77 -18.95 -6.64 -36.81
CA GLU A 77 -18.50 -5.54 -35.96
C GLU A 77 -17.46 -4.68 -36.65
N ALA A 78 -17.26 -3.47 -36.15
CA ALA A 78 -16.10 -2.67 -36.50
C ALA A 78 -14.85 -3.34 -35.91
N THR A 79 -13.78 -3.45 -36.69
CA THR A 79 -12.56 -4.13 -36.27
C THR A 79 -11.34 -3.30 -36.62
N THR A 80 -10.17 -3.70 -36.10
CA THR A 80 -8.87 -3.09 -36.41
C THR A 80 -8.55 -3.18 -37.90
N GLY A 81 -9.22 -4.07 -38.65
CA GLY A 81 -8.98 -4.30 -40.08
C GLY A 81 -7.66 -4.99 -40.41
N VAL A 82 -6.98 -5.51 -39.39
CA VAL A 82 -5.68 -6.18 -39.52
C VAL A 82 -5.85 -7.69 -39.31
N GLY A 83 -5.30 -8.49 -40.19
CA GLY A 83 -5.26 -9.95 -40.06
C GLY A 83 -6.60 -10.64 -40.25
N SER A 84 -6.76 -11.76 -39.62
CA SER A 84 -7.93 -12.63 -39.63
C SER A 84 -8.42 -12.90 -38.21
N PRO A 85 -9.74 -13.04 -37.98
CA PRO A 85 -10.24 -13.40 -36.64
C PRO A 85 -9.88 -14.85 -36.20
N VAL A 86 -9.19 -15.61 -37.05
CA VAL A 86 -8.85 -17.00 -36.83
C VAL A 86 -7.37 -17.12 -36.45
N LEU A 87 -7.10 -17.62 -35.26
CA LEU A 87 -5.76 -18.02 -34.82
C LEU A 87 -5.33 -19.30 -35.54
N THR A 88 -4.08 -19.36 -35.98
CA THR A 88 -3.52 -20.58 -36.55
C THR A 88 -3.21 -21.62 -35.46
N ASP A 89 -3.11 -22.90 -35.83
CA ASP A 89 -2.73 -23.95 -34.89
C ASP A 89 -1.37 -23.65 -34.22
N THR A 90 -0.44 -23.06 -34.95
CA THR A 90 0.90 -22.67 -34.42
C THR A 90 0.78 -21.58 -33.34
N GLU A 91 -0.11 -20.60 -33.49
CA GLU A 91 -0.36 -19.56 -32.51
C GLU A 91 -1.04 -20.13 -31.26
N ILE A 92 -2.04 -21.00 -31.46
CA ILE A 92 -2.71 -21.68 -30.37
C ILE A 92 -1.69 -22.50 -29.54
N ASP A 93 -0.82 -23.26 -30.21
CA ASP A 93 0.21 -24.05 -29.54
C ASP A 93 1.24 -23.16 -28.81
N ALA A 94 1.65 -22.04 -29.39
CA ALA A 94 2.55 -21.07 -28.77
C ALA A 94 1.92 -20.41 -27.53
N VAL A 95 0.66 -19.96 -27.62
CA VAL A 95 -0.08 -19.36 -26.49
C VAL A 95 -0.27 -20.39 -25.38
N GLU A 96 -0.66 -21.64 -25.71
CA GLU A 96 -0.79 -22.72 -24.73
C GLU A 96 0.53 -22.98 -23.99
N ALA A 97 1.62 -23.14 -24.72
CA ALA A 97 2.93 -23.40 -24.14
C ALA A 97 3.41 -22.25 -23.24
N TRP A 98 3.22 -21.00 -23.69
CA TRP A 98 3.56 -19.80 -22.93
C TRP A 98 2.73 -19.67 -21.65
N VAL A 99 1.42 -19.90 -21.71
CA VAL A 99 0.56 -19.91 -20.52
C VAL A 99 1.03 -20.97 -19.54
N ARG A 100 1.26 -22.23 -20.00
CA ARG A 100 1.72 -23.30 -19.11
C ARG A 100 3.07 -23.06 -18.47
N ALA A 101 3.90 -22.20 -19.09
CA ALA A 101 5.19 -21.76 -18.56
C ALA A 101 5.09 -20.57 -17.58
N GLY A 102 3.89 -20.07 -17.27
CA GLY A 102 3.68 -19.01 -16.27
C GLY A 102 3.00 -17.75 -16.79
N GLY A 103 2.71 -17.64 -18.09
CA GLY A 103 1.99 -16.50 -18.67
C GLY A 103 0.55 -16.39 -18.21
N GLY A 104 0.04 -15.16 -18.14
CA GLY A 104 -1.38 -14.86 -17.88
C GLY A 104 -2.16 -14.66 -19.16
N LEU A 105 -3.36 -15.21 -19.26
CA LEU A 105 -4.25 -15.04 -20.43
C LEU A 105 -5.62 -14.55 -19.98
N ILE A 106 -6.10 -13.47 -20.59
CA ILE A 106 -7.49 -13.02 -20.49
C ILE A 106 -8.13 -13.12 -21.86
N VAL A 107 -9.26 -13.81 -21.95
CA VAL A 107 -10.06 -13.93 -23.16
C VAL A 107 -11.47 -13.40 -22.88
N LEU A 108 -11.96 -12.56 -23.77
CA LEU A 108 -13.27 -11.96 -23.69
C LEU A 108 -14.13 -12.52 -24.84
N GLY A 109 -15.30 -13.01 -24.50
CA GLY A 109 -16.27 -13.57 -25.45
C GLY A 109 -17.35 -12.57 -25.84
N GLU A 110 -18.36 -13.04 -26.58
CA GLU A 110 -19.46 -12.21 -27.02
C GLU A 110 -20.72 -13.05 -27.27
N THR A 111 -21.86 -12.40 -27.20
CA THR A 111 -23.16 -13.00 -27.54
C THR A 111 -23.15 -13.75 -28.88
N GLU A 112 -23.84 -14.89 -28.98
CA GLU A 112 -23.89 -15.68 -30.20
C GLU A 112 -22.51 -15.93 -30.84
N GLN A 113 -21.55 -16.33 -30.01
CA GLN A 113 -20.11 -16.41 -30.29
C GLN A 113 -19.74 -16.98 -31.67
N ALA A 114 -20.51 -17.93 -32.22
CA ALA A 114 -20.20 -18.59 -33.48
C ALA A 114 -20.37 -17.68 -34.71
N LYS A 115 -21.12 -16.57 -34.62
CA LYS A 115 -21.37 -15.68 -35.77
C LYS A 115 -20.13 -14.88 -36.18
N TYR A 116 -19.23 -14.61 -35.29
CA TYR A 116 -18.08 -13.70 -35.50
C TYR A 116 -16.94 -14.33 -36.30
N GLY A 117 -17.00 -15.63 -36.56
CA GLY A 117 -16.06 -16.32 -37.45
C GLY A 117 -14.65 -16.51 -36.84
N ASN A 118 -14.49 -16.25 -35.56
CA ASN A 118 -13.25 -16.56 -34.82
C ASN A 118 -13.24 -18.02 -34.36
N ASN A 119 -12.08 -18.47 -33.93
CA ASN A 119 -11.89 -19.82 -33.38
C ASN A 119 -11.40 -19.82 -31.92
N LEU A 120 -11.84 -18.85 -31.14
CA LEU A 120 -11.46 -18.75 -29.72
C LEU A 120 -11.72 -20.04 -28.95
N ASN A 121 -12.75 -20.79 -29.30
CA ASN A 121 -13.04 -22.08 -28.66
C ASN A 121 -11.97 -23.16 -28.93
N ASP A 122 -11.18 -23.06 -30.01
CA ASP A 122 -10.04 -23.98 -30.24
C ASP A 122 -8.89 -23.67 -29.27
N LEU A 123 -8.62 -22.38 -29.00
CA LEU A 123 -7.69 -21.95 -27.96
C LEU A 123 -8.19 -22.31 -26.55
N LEU A 124 -9.45 -21.98 -26.24
CA LEU A 124 -10.06 -22.22 -24.93
C LEU A 124 -10.13 -23.69 -24.57
N ALA A 125 -10.31 -24.59 -25.57
CA ALA A 125 -10.32 -26.04 -25.37
C ALA A 125 -8.99 -26.55 -24.78
N ARG A 126 -7.85 -25.89 -25.04
CA ARG A 126 -6.54 -26.22 -24.45
C ARG A 126 -6.52 -26.06 -22.93
N PHE A 127 -7.44 -25.26 -22.40
CA PHE A 127 -7.61 -24.97 -20.96
C PHE A 127 -8.90 -25.56 -20.39
N ALA A 128 -9.55 -26.45 -21.14
CA ALA A 128 -10.85 -27.06 -20.81
C ALA A 128 -11.96 -26.02 -20.57
N LEU A 129 -11.95 -24.92 -21.31
CA LEU A 129 -12.97 -23.87 -21.29
C LEU A 129 -13.65 -23.78 -22.64
N ARG A 130 -14.90 -23.27 -22.67
CA ARG A 130 -15.63 -23.04 -23.91
C ARG A 130 -16.65 -21.91 -23.72
N LEU A 131 -16.79 -21.04 -24.74
CA LEU A 131 -17.89 -20.11 -24.89
C LEU A 131 -19.07 -20.82 -25.59
N ALA A 132 -20.26 -20.65 -25.04
CA ALA A 132 -21.48 -21.14 -25.67
C ALA A 132 -21.86 -20.27 -26.87
N ASN A 133 -22.95 -20.63 -27.53
CA ASN A 133 -23.50 -19.86 -28.66
C ASN A 133 -24.93 -19.43 -28.35
N ASP A 134 -25.08 -18.65 -27.30
CA ASP A 134 -26.36 -18.18 -26.79
C ASP A 134 -26.32 -16.66 -26.50
N THR A 135 -27.46 -16.11 -26.11
CA THR A 135 -27.61 -14.75 -25.58
C THR A 135 -28.45 -14.85 -24.33
N VAL A 136 -27.89 -14.40 -23.21
CA VAL A 136 -28.60 -14.40 -21.93
C VAL A 136 -29.51 -13.20 -21.84
N GLN A 137 -30.73 -13.42 -21.33
CA GLN A 137 -31.68 -12.39 -20.95
C GLN A 137 -32.21 -12.66 -19.54
N ASP A 138 -32.40 -11.60 -18.74
CA ASP A 138 -33.05 -11.68 -17.44
C ASP A 138 -34.04 -10.52 -17.29
N TYR A 139 -35.31 -10.85 -17.09
CA TYR A 139 -36.37 -9.83 -16.94
C TYR A 139 -36.56 -9.37 -15.49
N GLU A 140 -35.87 -9.96 -14.54
CA GLU A 140 -35.92 -9.60 -13.12
C GLU A 140 -34.65 -8.88 -12.64
N HIS A 141 -33.46 -9.34 -13.13
CA HIS A 141 -32.17 -8.80 -12.74
C HIS A 141 -31.45 -8.19 -13.95
N HIS A 142 -31.89 -7.00 -14.37
CA HIS A 142 -31.33 -6.29 -15.52
C HIS A 142 -31.12 -4.81 -15.23
N ASP A 143 -30.21 -4.19 -15.95
CA ASP A 143 -29.90 -2.77 -15.88
C ASP A 143 -30.62 -1.97 -16.97
N HIS A 144 -30.90 -0.70 -16.71
CA HIS A 144 -31.50 0.27 -17.63
C HIS A 144 -32.73 -0.21 -18.42
N ARG A 145 -33.53 -1.13 -17.87
CA ARG A 145 -34.69 -1.77 -18.50
C ARG A 145 -34.36 -2.55 -19.79
N SER A 146 -33.10 -3.00 -19.89
CA SER A 146 -32.64 -3.86 -20.99
C SER A 146 -32.46 -5.29 -20.49
N PRO A 147 -33.36 -6.23 -20.82
CA PRO A 147 -33.26 -7.61 -20.32
C PRO A 147 -31.97 -8.34 -20.72
N SER A 148 -31.24 -7.85 -21.71
CA SER A 148 -29.95 -8.39 -22.14
C SER A 148 -28.74 -7.71 -21.45
N TRP A 149 -28.98 -6.73 -20.59
CA TRP A 149 -27.97 -6.12 -19.72
C TRP A 149 -28.15 -6.67 -18.31
N ILE A 150 -27.57 -7.80 -18.05
CA ILE A 150 -27.92 -8.62 -16.89
C ILE A 150 -26.96 -8.36 -15.72
N PHE A 151 -27.50 -8.17 -14.52
CA PHE A 151 -26.70 -8.26 -13.31
C PHE A 151 -26.20 -9.70 -13.12
N ALA A 152 -24.93 -9.82 -12.81
CA ALA A 152 -24.34 -11.10 -12.47
C ALA A 152 -24.49 -11.41 -10.98
N ARG A 153 -24.75 -12.67 -10.66
CA ARG A 153 -24.64 -13.20 -9.32
C ARG A 153 -23.17 -13.54 -9.08
N LEU A 154 -22.50 -12.72 -8.29
CA LEU A 154 -21.10 -12.92 -7.91
C LEU A 154 -20.96 -14.12 -6.97
N ALA A 155 -19.87 -14.87 -7.10
CA ALA A 155 -19.57 -15.95 -6.18
C ALA A 155 -19.39 -15.41 -4.76
N ALA A 156 -19.97 -16.09 -3.76
CA ALA A 156 -19.79 -15.73 -2.37
C ALA A 156 -18.30 -15.77 -2.01
N GLY A 157 -17.80 -14.71 -1.37
CA GLY A 157 -16.41 -14.59 -0.97
C GLY A 157 -15.97 -15.77 -0.10
N GLY A 158 -15.30 -16.74 -0.72
CA GLY A 158 -14.71 -17.92 -0.08
C GLY A 158 -13.23 -17.68 0.22
N ARG A 159 -12.67 -18.47 1.13
CA ARG A 159 -11.21 -18.56 1.28
C ARG A 159 -10.62 -19.13 -0.02
N GLY A 160 -9.64 -18.44 -0.60
CA GLY A 160 -8.96 -18.88 -1.82
C GLY A 160 -8.97 -17.82 -2.93
N HIS A 161 -8.56 -18.20 -4.13
CA HIS A 161 -8.39 -17.28 -5.28
C HIS A 161 -9.65 -16.48 -5.67
N THR A 162 -10.84 -17.03 -5.43
CA THR A 162 -12.12 -16.33 -5.73
C THR A 162 -12.27 -15.03 -4.92
N GLY A 163 -11.84 -15.02 -3.65
CA GLY A 163 -11.89 -13.83 -2.81
C GLY A 163 -10.96 -12.71 -3.31
N ASP A 164 -9.86 -13.07 -3.96
CA ASP A 164 -8.94 -12.09 -4.55
C ASP A 164 -9.51 -11.48 -5.83
N LEU A 165 -10.04 -12.32 -6.72
CA LEU A 165 -10.60 -11.87 -8.01
C LEU A 165 -11.82 -10.98 -7.86
N LEU A 166 -12.58 -11.14 -6.79
CA LEU A 166 -13.77 -10.35 -6.48
C LEU A 166 -13.53 -9.31 -5.37
N ALA A 167 -12.29 -9.04 -5.00
CA ALA A 167 -11.96 -7.99 -4.05
C ALA A 167 -12.52 -6.63 -4.52
N ARG A 168 -13.29 -5.94 -3.68
CA ARG A 168 -13.96 -4.65 -3.99
C ARG A 168 -15.02 -4.70 -5.10
N VAL A 169 -15.35 -5.87 -5.61
CA VAL A 169 -16.41 -6.03 -6.63
C VAL A 169 -17.72 -6.30 -5.91
N THR A 170 -18.64 -5.35 -5.95
CA THR A 170 -19.95 -5.46 -5.31
C THR A 170 -21.03 -5.85 -6.30
N ASP A 171 -20.88 -5.47 -7.57
CA ASP A 171 -21.81 -5.74 -8.65
C ASP A 171 -21.06 -5.74 -10.00
N ALA A 172 -21.63 -6.41 -10.96
CA ALA A 172 -21.19 -6.37 -12.36
C ALA A 172 -22.39 -6.60 -13.28
N VAL A 173 -22.43 -5.87 -14.38
CA VAL A 173 -23.44 -6.01 -15.45
C VAL A 173 -22.75 -6.55 -16.69
N PHE A 174 -23.34 -7.57 -17.30
CA PHE A 174 -22.90 -8.14 -18.57
C PHE A 174 -23.86 -7.69 -19.67
N TYR A 175 -23.31 -7.17 -20.76
CA TYR A 175 -24.05 -6.56 -21.85
C TYR A 175 -24.19 -7.53 -23.02
N ARG A 176 -25.34 -8.22 -23.10
CA ARG A 176 -25.61 -9.25 -24.14
C ARG A 176 -24.65 -10.44 -24.10
N ALA A 177 -24.29 -10.90 -22.90
CA ALA A 177 -23.37 -11.99 -22.73
C ALA A 177 -23.83 -13.31 -23.34
N THR A 178 -22.87 -14.13 -23.74
CA THR A 178 -23.03 -15.60 -23.86
C THR A 178 -22.86 -16.29 -22.51
N THR A 179 -22.87 -17.62 -22.46
CA THR A 179 -22.51 -18.37 -21.26
C THR A 179 -21.19 -19.14 -21.45
N ILE A 180 -20.59 -19.59 -20.34
CA ILE A 180 -19.34 -20.33 -20.35
C ILE A 180 -19.59 -21.78 -19.89
N GLU A 181 -18.98 -22.72 -20.59
CA GLU A 181 -18.89 -24.13 -20.17
C GLU A 181 -17.50 -24.32 -19.49
N PRO A 182 -17.44 -24.34 -18.14
CA PRO A 182 -16.17 -24.50 -17.44
C PRO A 182 -15.78 -25.97 -17.32
N GLY A 183 -14.49 -26.26 -17.49
CA GLY A 183 -13.93 -27.58 -17.24
C GLY A 183 -13.67 -27.86 -15.75
N PRO A 184 -13.17 -29.08 -15.45
CA PRO A 184 -12.82 -29.47 -14.09
C PRO A 184 -11.74 -28.53 -13.51
N GLY A 185 -11.96 -28.01 -12.30
CA GLY A 185 -11.02 -27.15 -11.59
C GLY A 185 -11.15 -25.65 -11.89
N ALA A 186 -11.94 -25.25 -12.88
CA ALA A 186 -12.24 -23.85 -13.12
C ALA A 186 -13.10 -23.27 -11.98
N GLN A 187 -12.76 -22.08 -11.54
CA GLN A 187 -13.49 -21.33 -10.51
C GLN A 187 -14.48 -20.40 -11.19
N VAL A 188 -15.77 -20.51 -10.84
CA VAL A 188 -16.80 -19.60 -11.31
C VAL A 188 -16.78 -18.35 -10.45
N LEU A 189 -16.61 -17.18 -11.09
CA LEU A 189 -16.57 -15.86 -10.44
C LEU A 189 -17.94 -15.19 -10.47
N ALA A 190 -18.64 -15.30 -11.59
CA ALA A 190 -19.94 -14.71 -11.82
C ALA A 190 -20.83 -15.70 -12.59
N SER A 191 -22.11 -15.70 -12.30
CA SER A 191 -23.12 -16.53 -12.95
C SER A 191 -24.44 -15.78 -13.10
N THR A 192 -25.30 -16.28 -13.96
CA THR A 192 -26.67 -15.79 -14.12
C THR A 192 -27.54 -16.11 -12.90
N TYR A 193 -28.62 -15.35 -12.71
CA TYR A 193 -29.64 -15.69 -11.72
C TYR A 193 -30.56 -16.81 -12.24
N GLN A 194 -31.37 -17.37 -11.34
CA GLN A 194 -32.38 -18.39 -11.67
C GLN A 194 -33.48 -17.87 -12.62
N SER A 195 -33.71 -16.57 -12.65
CA SER A 195 -34.67 -15.88 -13.51
C SER A 195 -34.20 -15.70 -14.93
N ALA A 196 -32.90 -15.91 -15.19
CA ALA A 196 -32.33 -15.74 -16.52
C ALA A 196 -32.79 -16.83 -17.50
N SER A 197 -32.72 -16.49 -18.79
CA SER A 197 -33.05 -17.42 -19.89
C SER A 197 -32.16 -18.69 -19.89
N VAL A 198 -30.95 -18.60 -19.32
CA VAL A 198 -30.04 -19.70 -19.02
C VAL A 198 -29.70 -19.61 -17.51
N PRO A 199 -30.42 -20.34 -16.65
CA PRO A 199 -30.26 -20.23 -15.21
C PRO A 199 -28.93 -20.78 -14.68
N ASP A 200 -28.38 -20.13 -13.65
CA ASP A 200 -27.13 -20.54 -12.94
C ASP A 200 -25.92 -20.80 -13.85
N ALA A 201 -25.91 -20.22 -15.04
CA ALA A 201 -24.84 -20.41 -16.02
C ALA A 201 -23.65 -19.49 -15.74
N PRO A 202 -22.39 -19.95 -15.84
CA PRO A 202 -21.20 -19.14 -15.65
C PRO A 202 -21.08 -18.02 -16.70
N LEU A 203 -20.70 -16.84 -16.23
CA LEU A 203 -20.42 -15.64 -17.03
C LEU A 203 -18.96 -15.21 -16.95
N ALA A 204 -18.27 -15.54 -15.85
CA ALA A 204 -16.85 -15.30 -15.67
C ALA A 204 -16.24 -16.48 -14.93
N VAL A 205 -15.11 -16.95 -15.41
CA VAL A 205 -14.37 -18.08 -14.82
C VAL A 205 -12.87 -17.83 -14.82
N ALA A 206 -12.17 -18.42 -13.84
CA ALA A 206 -10.72 -18.42 -13.75
C ALA A 206 -10.19 -19.83 -13.55
N THR A 207 -9.06 -20.16 -14.15
CA THR A 207 -8.42 -21.47 -14.01
C THR A 207 -6.90 -21.35 -14.02
N GLU A 208 -6.22 -22.28 -13.37
CA GLU A 208 -4.77 -22.44 -13.45
C GLU A 208 -4.43 -23.48 -14.52
N ALA A 209 -3.37 -23.25 -15.29
CA ALA A 209 -2.92 -24.12 -16.36
C ALA A 209 -1.38 -24.22 -16.35
N GLY A 210 -0.83 -25.30 -15.80
CA GLY A 210 0.61 -25.39 -15.51
C GLY A 210 1.00 -24.35 -14.47
N ASP A 211 2.01 -23.55 -14.80
CA ASP A 211 2.41 -22.40 -13.98
C ASP A 211 1.67 -21.10 -14.32
N GLY A 212 0.81 -21.09 -15.31
CA GLY A 212 0.06 -19.90 -15.77
C GLY A 212 -1.37 -19.84 -15.30
N ARG A 213 -2.07 -18.78 -15.70
CA ARG A 213 -3.44 -18.47 -15.28
C ARG A 213 -4.28 -17.97 -16.44
N VAL A 214 -5.52 -18.43 -16.52
CA VAL A 214 -6.47 -18.06 -17.58
C VAL A 214 -7.73 -17.50 -16.93
N VAL A 215 -8.20 -16.35 -17.42
CA VAL A 215 -9.50 -15.78 -17.09
C VAL A 215 -10.32 -15.69 -18.37
N LEU A 216 -11.56 -16.14 -18.32
CA LEU A 216 -12.52 -16.07 -19.40
C LEU A 216 -13.75 -15.31 -18.90
N LEU A 217 -14.15 -14.27 -19.65
CA LEU A 217 -15.41 -13.55 -19.45
C LEU A 217 -16.29 -13.70 -20.69
N ALA A 218 -17.59 -13.82 -20.48
CA ALA A 218 -18.58 -14.12 -21.51
C ALA A 218 -19.04 -12.87 -22.32
N ASP A 219 -18.40 -11.74 -22.10
CA ASP A 219 -18.80 -10.44 -22.67
C ASP A 219 -17.58 -9.53 -22.74
N SER A 220 -17.38 -8.89 -23.87
CA SER A 220 -16.27 -7.97 -24.10
C SER A 220 -16.62 -6.50 -23.78
N ASP A 221 -17.88 -6.14 -23.71
CA ASP A 221 -18.33 -4.76 -23.50
C ASP A 221 -17.95 -4.22 -22.09
N LEU A 222 -17.84 -5.11 -21.07
CA LEU A 222 -17.63 -4.70 -19.67
C LEU A 222 -16.49 -3.68 -19.48
N PHE A 223 -15.41 -3.83 -20.25
CA PHE A 223 -14.18 -3.05 -20.07
C PHE A 223 -13.98 -2.00 -21.16
N GLY A 224 -14.98 -1.82 -22.03
CA GLY A 224 -15.04 -0.73 -23.00
C GLY A 224 -15.02 0.64 -22.31
N ASP A 225 -14.54 1.67 -23.01
CA ASP A 225 -14.44 3.03 -22.44
C ASP A 225 -15.79 3.60 -22.03
N ASP A 226 -16.89 3.13 -22.62
CA ASP A 226 -18.28 3.49 -22.31
C ASP A 226 -18.83 2.73 -21.07
N CYS A 227 -18.28 1.55 -20.74
CA CYS A 227 -18.82 0.66 -19.72
C CYS A 227 -17.92 0.50 -18.47
N ILE A 228 -16.60 0.64 -18.61
CA ILE A 228 -15.65 0.36 -17.51
C ILE A 228 -15.83 1.25 -16.28
N GLY A 229 -16.40 2.44 -16.46
CA GLY A 229 -16.69 3.36 -15.36
C GLY A 229 -18.01 3.08 -14.62
N ALA A 230 -18.83 2.13 -15.11
CA ALA A 230 -20.08 1.73 -14.48
C ALA A 230 -19.85 0.57 -13.49
N HIS A 231 -20.70 0.47 -12.46
CA HIS A 231 -20.65 -0.63 -11.49
C HIS A 231 -19.24 -0.82 -10.91
N SER A 232 -18.85 -2.07 -10.63
CA SER A 232 -17.49 -2.42 -10.19
C SER A 232 -16.63 -3.00 -11.32
N HIS A 233 -16.87 -2.60 -12.57
CA HIS A 233 -16.14 -3.15 -13.74
C HIS A 233 -14.65 -2.79 -13.70
N ALA A 234 -14.31 -1.58 -13.25
CA ALA A 234 -12.93 -1.14 -13.15
C ALA A 234 -12.14 -1.95 -12.11
N GLU A 235 -12.76 -2.27 -10.96
CA GLU A 235 -12.18 -3.12 -9.94
C GLU A 235 -12.04 -4.57 -10.43
N LEU A 236 -13.05 -5.09 -11.11
CA LEU A 236 -13.00 -6.43 -11.70
C LEU A 236 -11.88 -6.52 -12.74
N TRP A 237 -11.74 -5.52 -13.62
CA TRP A 237 -10.66 -5.45 -14.60
C TRP A 237 -9.28 -5.49 -13.95
N GLU A 238 -9.03 -4.63 -12.98
CA GLU A 238 -7.76 -4.60 -12.25
C GLU A 238 -7.49 -5.94 -11.57
N ASN A 239 -8.48 -6.50 -10.87
CA ASN A 239 -8.32 -7.75 -10.14
C ASN A 239 -7.95 -8.93 -11.06
N VAL A 240 -8.62 -9.10 -12.19
CA VAL A 240 -8.32 -10.19 -13.12
C VAL A 240 -6.93 -10.05 -13.75
N CYS A 241 -6.48 -8.82 -14.04
CA CYS A 241 -5.15 -8.56 -14.55
C CYS A 241 -4.06 -8.83 -13.50
N PHE A 242 -4.25 -8.36 -12.26
CA PHE A 242 -3.34 -8.63 -11.14
C PHE A 242 -3.24 -10.13 -10.86
N TRP A 243 -4.38 -10.82 -10.82
CA TRP A 243 -4.39 -12.25 -10.56
C TRP A 243 -3.72 -13.04 -11.70
N ALA A 244 -4.03 -12.72 -12.94
CA ALA A 244 -3.47 -13.42 -14.11
C ALA A 244 -1.94 -13.25 -14.20
N THR A 245 -1.39 -12.11 -13.79
CA THR A 245 0.06 -11.83 -13.73
C THR A 245 0.73 -12.32 -12.46
N ARG A 246 0.01 -13.00 -11.54
CA ARG A 246 0.49 -13.43 -10.23
C ARG A 246 0.95 -12.29 -9.30
N VAL A 247 0.63 -11.08 -9.65
CA VAL A 247 0.80 -9.93 -8.75
C VAL A 247 -0.29 -10.00 -7.68
N PRO A 248 0.03 -9.76 -6.41
CA PRO A 248 -1.00 -9.73 -5.36
C PRO A 248 -2.12 -8.76 -5.68
N VAL A 249 -3.36 -9.24 -5.69
CA VAL A 249 -4.54 -8.40 -5.90
C VAL A 249 -4.67 -7.44 -4.72
N PRO A 250 -4.79 -6.12 -4.96
CA PRO A 250 -4.94 -5.15 -3.90
C PRO A 250 -6.18 -5.43 -3.04
N GLN A 251 -5.97 -5.47 -1.74
CA GLN A 251 -7.04 -5.60 -0.75
C GLN A 251 -7.23 -4.21 -0.13
N THR A 252 -8.09 -3.38 -0.67
CA THR A 252 -8.47 -2.13 0.00
C THR A 252 -9.55 -2.41 1.02
N GLY A 253 -9.42 -1.80 2.18
CA GLY A 253 -10.52 -1.75 3.13
C GLY A 253 -11.77 -1.13 2.46
N THR A 254 -12.93 -1.63 2.81
CA THR A 254 -14.20 -1.02 2.44
C THR A 254 -14.18 0.46 2.78
N THR A 255 -14.72 1.30 1.92
CA THR A 255 -15.03 2.71 2.26
C THR A 255 -16.00 2.65 3.44
N THR A 256 -15.50 2.85 4.64
CA THR A 256 -16.31 2.72 5.83
C THR A 256 -17.02 4.04 6.03
N GLU A 257 -18.34 4.03 5.96
CA GLU A 257 -19.15 5.19 6.34
C GLU A 257 -18.95 5.49 7.82
N LEU A 258 -18.58 6.74 8.11
CA LEU A 258 -18.44 7.18 9.49
C LEU A 258 -19.84 7.40 10.11
N PRO A 259 -20.01 7.12 11.42
CA PRO A 259 -21.27 7.39 12.12
C PRO A 259 -21.67 8.87 11.98
N GLU A 260 -22.98 9.15 11.95
CA GLU A 260 -23.49 10.52 11.80
C GLU A 260 -22.96 11.46 12.90
N ALA A 261 -22.89 11.00 14.14
CA ALA A 261 -22.33 11.73 15.28
C ALA A 261 -20.86 12.11 15.13
N TRP A 262 -20.11 11.50 14.19
CA TRP A 262 -18.72 11.86 13.94
C TRP A 262 -18.56 13.29 13.42
N SER A 263 -19.40 13.72 12.48
CA SER A 263 -19.31 15.07 11.92
C SER A 263 -19.58 16.14 12.99
N GLU A 264 -20.50 15.89 13.90
CA GLU A 264 -20.79 16.76 15.03
C GLU A 264 -19.61 16.82 16.00
N LEU A 265 -19.06 15.66 16.40
CA LEU A 265 -17.87 15.59 17.25
C LEU A 265 -16.72 16.39 16.67
N ARG A 266 -16.39 16.16 15.39
CA ARG A 266 -15.29 16.83 14.70
C ARG A 266 -15.48 18.35 14.68
N ASP A 267 -16.65 18.83 14.29
CA ASP A 267 -16.91 20.25 14.09
C ASP A 267 -16.92 21.02 15.43
N TRP A 268 -17.54 20.46 16.47
CA TRP A 268 -17.53 21.06 17.80
C TRP A 268 -16.14 20.99 18.46
N THR A 269 -15.38 19.92 18.21
CA THR A 269 -13.98 19.84 18.69
C THR A 269 -13.11 20.87 18.01
N ASN A 270 -13.25 21.08 16.70
CA ASN A 270 -12.55 22.16 15.98
C ASN A 270 -12.85 23.55 16.57
N ALA A 271 -14.10 23.79 16.96
CA ALA A 271 -14.49 25.06 17.60
C ALA A 271 -13.88 25.20 19.01
N LEU A 272 -13.91 24.14 19.81
CA LEU A 272 -13.35 24.12 21.16
C LEU A 272 -11.81 24.32 21.13
N ALA A 273 -11.12 23.67 20.21
CA ALA A 273 -9.66 23.80 20.04
C ALA A 273 -9.21 25.25 19.78
N GLN A 274 -10.04 26.07 19.14
CA GLN A 274 -9.75 27.50 18.94
C GLN A 274 -9.73 28.31 20.23
N LEU A 275 -10.35 27.82 21.29
CA LEU A 275 -10.40 28.48 22.60
C LEU A 275 -9.24 28.04 23.53
N GLN A 276 -8.49 27.02 23.15
CA GLN A 276 -7.41 26.47 23.97
C GLN A 276 -6.07 27.21 23.80
N GLY A 277 -5.33 27.27 24.89
CA GLY A 277 -3.92 27.65 24.90
C GLY A 277 -3.00 26.48 24.57
N PRO A 278 -1.66 26.72 24.51
CA PRO A 278 -0.70 25.69 24.10
C PRO A 278 -0.63 24.46 25.01
N ASP A 279 -1.03 24.61 26.29
CA ASP A 279 -1.05 23.51 27.26
C ASP A 279 -2.40 22.77 27.34
N GLY A 280 -3.32 23.11 26.44
CA GLY A 280 -4.67 22.56 26.39
C GLY A 280 -5.67 23.19 27.38
N SER A 281 -5.25 24.12 28.23
CA SER A 281 -6.16 24.91 29.07
C SER A 281 -6.94 25.93 28.24
N LEU A 282 -8.06 26.40 28.77
CA LEU A 282 -8.80 27.51 28.16
C LEU A 282 -7.98 28.80 28.25
N ARG A 283 -7.88 29.56 27.16
CA ARG A 283 -7.19 30.86 27.15
C ARG A 283 -7.87 31.85 28.11
N GLU A 284 -7.10 32.74 28.70
CA GLU A 284 -7.62 33.76 29.65
C GLU A 284 -8.70 34.67 29.03
N GLU A 285 -8.53 35.01 27.74
CA GLU A 285 -9.45 35.83 26.98
C GLU A 285 -10.67 35.08 26.42
N ALA A 286 -10.69 33.72 26.49
CA ALA A 286 -11.78 32.94 25.94
C ALA A 286 -12.99 32.91 26.88
N SER A 287 -14.19 32.96 26.30
CA SER A 287 -15.45 32.89 27.07
C SER A 287 -15.68 31.51 27.64
N ARG A 288 -15.85 31.42 28.96
CA ARG A 288 -16.20 30.17 29.65
C ARG A 288 -17.61 29.70 29.30
N GLU A 289 -18.54 30.61 29.03
CA GLU A 289 -19.88 30.28 28.59
C GLU A 289 -19.87 29.59 27.24
N VAL A 290 -19.12 30.13 26.27
CA VAL A 290 -18.97 29.51 24.95
C VAL A 290 -18.28 28.14 25.05
N ALA A 291 -17.25 28.01 25.88
CA ALA A 291 -16.60 26.72 26.12
C ALA A 291 -17.55 25.71 26.74
N ALA A 292 -18.42 26.14 27.68
CA ALA A 292 -19.44 25.26 28.30
C ALA A 292 -20.48 24.80 27.28
N GLU A 293 -20.92 25.70 26.39
CA GLU A 293 -21.85 25.36 25.30
C GLU A 293 -21.24 24.34 24.34
N LEU A 294 -19.97 24.53 23.93
CA LEU A 294 -19.29 23.58 23.06
C LEU A 294 -19.12 22.21 23.71
N VAL A 295 -18.70 22.18 24.99
CA VAL A 295 -18.61 20.91 25.74
C VAL A 295 -19.98 20.22 25.82
N ALA A 296 -21.06 20.97 26.01
CA ALA A 296 -22.42 20.44 26.06
C ALA A 296 -22.86 19.83 24.71
N GLN A 297 -22.33 20.29 23.58
CA GLN A 297 -22.55 19.69 22.25
C GLN A 297 -21.67 18.46 22.01
N ILE A 298 -20.44 18.47 22.50
CA ILE A 298 -19.50 17.34 22.30
C ILE A 298 -19.93 16.11 23.12
N LEU A 299 -20.42 16.26 24.34
CA LEU A 299 -20.73 15.15 25.23
C LEU A 299 -21.74 14.14 24.65
N PRO A 300 -22.87 14.54 24.04
CA PRO A 300 -23.79 13.59 23.41
C PRO A 300 -23.15 12.83 22.24
N ALA A 301 -22.33 13.48 21.44
CA ALA A 301 -21.64 12.85 20.33
C ALA A 301 -20.63 11.80 20.81
N LEU A 302 -19.91 12.06 21.91
CA LEU A 302 -19.01 11.07 22.52
C LEU A 302 -19.77 9.86 23.06
N ASP A 303 -20.94 10.08 23.69
CA ASP A 303 -21.77 8.99 24.19
C ASP A 303 -22.32 8.12 23.05
N GLU A 304 -22.81 8.75 21.96
CA GLU A 304 -23.33 8.04 20.79
C GLU A 304 -22.24 7.24 20.06
N LEU A 305 -21.01 7.76 20.05
CA LEU A 305 -19.85 7.08 19.48
C LEU A 305 -19.24 6.03 20.42
N GLY A 306 -19.82 5.80 21.60
CA GLY A 306 -19.36 4.78 22.55
C GLY A 306 -18.06 5.16 23.27
N LEU A 307 -17.83 6.46 23.54
CA LEU A 307 -16.65 7.02 24.20
C LEU A 307 -17.00 7.62 25.59
N PRO A 308 -17.66 6.88 26.49
CA PRO A 308 -18.15 7.43 27.76
C PRO A 308 -17.05 7.89 28.71
N GLU A 309 -15.86 7.27 28.67
CA GLU A 309 -14.72 7.68 29.50
C GLU A 309 -14.13 9.01 29.02
N ALA A 310 -14.11 9.26 27.71
CA ALA A 310 -13.71 10.55 27.16
C ALA A 310 -14.73 11.65 27.51
N ALA A 311 -16.03 11.32 27.49
CA ALA A 311 -17.08 12.22 27.96
C ALA A 311 -16.93 12.56 29.45
N ALA A 312 -16.57 11.56 30.27
CA ALA A 312 -16.34 11.77 31.71
C ALA A 312 -15.12 12.64 31.97
N ASP A 313 -14.00 12.45 31.23
CA ASP A 313 -12.77 13.25 31.37
C ASP A 313 -13.00 14.68 30.86
N LEU A 314 -13.74 14.88 29.75
CA LEU A 314 -14.12 16.20 29.25
C LEU A 314 -15.02 16.96 30.25
N SER A 315 -15.97 16.26 30.88
CA SER A 315 -16.81 16.83 31.95
C SER A 315 -15.96 17.24 33.15
N ALA A 316 -15.02 16.41 33.58
CA ALA A 316 -14.11 16.70 34.67
C ALA A 316 -13.22 17.93 34.36
N TRP A 317 -12.75 18.08 33.12
CA TRP A 317 -11.99 19.25 32.68
C TRP A 317 -12.82 20.54 32.76
N ARG A 318 -14.07 20.51 32.31
CA ARG A 318 -15.04 21.63 32.46
C ARG A 318 -15.25 21.97 33.93
N ASP A 319 -15.60 20.98 34.76
CA ASP A 319 -15.97 21.17 36.17
C ASP A 319 -14.75 21.56 37.00
N GLY A 320 -13.56 21.19 36.61
CA GLY A 320 -12.26 21.61 37.14
C GLY A 320 -11.83 23.02 36.76
N GLY A 321 -12.66 23.77 36.00
CA GLY A 321 -12.42 25.17 35.63
C GLY A 321 -11.53 25.37 34.41
N TYR A 322 -11.47 24.38 33.51
CA TYR A 322 -10.79 24.45 32.21
C TYR A 322 -9.25 24.59 32.29
N GLY A 323 -8.64 23.99 33.31
CA GLY A 323 -7.19 23.91 33.43
C GLY A 323 -6.57 22.96 32.41
N LYS A 324 -5.31 22.57 32.66
CA LYS A 324 -4.65 21.55 31.81
C LYS A 324 -5.48 20.25 31.80
N PRO A 325 -5.84 19.71 30.63
CA PRO A 325 -6.63 18.50 30.55
C PRO A 325 -5.86 17.26 31.02
N ASP A 326 -6.58 16.31 31.60
CA ASP A 326 -6.10 15.00 31.99
C ASP A 326 -7.11 13.93 31.51
N PHE A 327 -6.68 13.11 30.56
CA PHE A 327 -7.51 12.07 29.93
C PHE A 327 -7.01 10.65 30.25
N THR A 328 -6.59 10.46 31.49
CA THR A 328 -6.09 9.16 31.96
C THR A 328 -7.14 8.06 31.85
N ARG A 329 -8.41 8.32 32.24
CA ARG A 329 -9.50 7.30 32.13
C ARG A 329 -9.80 6.92 30.68
N ALA A 330 -9.96 7.94 29.83
CA ALA A 330 -10.21 7.71 28.41
C ALA A 330 -9.10 6.88 27.77
N LEU A 331 -7.82 7.18 28.09
CA LEU A 331 -6.69 6.42 27.56
C LEU A 331 -6.63 4.99 28.10
N GLU A 332 -6.96 4.76 29.38
CA GLU A 332 -7.01 3.41 29.95
C GLU A 332 -8.09 2.54 29.29
N ALA A 333 -9.21 3.15 28.89
CA ALA A 333 -10.32 2.49 28.21
C ALA A 333 -10.04 2.27 26.72
N PHE A 334 -9.23 3.11 26.08
CA PHE A 334 -8.93 3.01 24.66
C PHE A 334 -7.92 1.88 24.38
N ARG A 335 -8.42 0.77 23.85
CA ARG A 335 -7.67 -0.47 23.60
C ARG A 335 -7.81 -0.89 22.14
N PRO A 336 -7.25 -0.12 21.19
CA PRO A 336 -7.41 -0.39 19.76
C PRO A 336 -6.83 -1.75 19.35
N GLU A 337 -5.81 -2.23 20.08
CA GLU A 337 -5.17 -3.52 19.86
C GLU A 337 -6.07 -4.73 20.16
N LEU A 338 -7.13 -4.54 20.94
CA LEU A 338 -8.10 -5.60 21.24
C LEU A 338 -9.26 -5.65 20.22
N ALA A 339 -9.41 -4.64 19.39
CA ALA A 339 -10.49 -4.48 18.43
C ALA A 339 -9.99 -4.56 16.96
N ARG A 340 -8.91 -5.30 16.72
CA ARG A 340 -8.36 -5.51 15.37
C ARG A 340 -9.28 -6.43 14.58
N ALA A 341 -10.08 -5.83 13.69
CA ALA A 341 -10.90 -6.55 12.73
C ALA A 341 -10.85 -5.80 11.39
N ASP A 342 -10.77 -6.53 10.29
CA ASP A 342 -10.70 -5.92 8.96
C ASP A 342 -11.93 -5.07 8.67
N GLY A 343 -11.70 -3.82 8.27
CA GLY A 343 -12.75 -2.84 8.03
C GLY A 343 -13.37 -2.20 9.29
N ALA A 344 -12.89 -2.53 10.51
CA ALA A 344 -13.37 -1.89 11.73
C ALA A 344 -13.05 -0.38 11.72
N VAL A 345 -13.98 0.42 12.23
CA VAL A 345 -13.75 1.84 12.53
C VAL A 345 -13.38 1.99 13.99
N GLN A 346 -12.33 2.75 14.24
CA GLN A 346 -11.97 3.20 15.57
C GLN A 346 -11.97 4.71 15.62
N ILE A 347 -12.63 5.25 16.64
CA ILE A 347 -12.70 6.69 16.88
C ILE A 347 -12.08 6.96 18.22
N CYS A 348 -11.29 8.02 18.31
CA CYS A 348 -10.76 8.51 19.58
C CYS A 348 -10.91 10.03 19.70
N PHE A 349 -10.97 10.49 20.94
CA PHE A 349 -11.02 11.91 21.31
C PHE A 349 -10.11 12.12 22.50
N PHE A 350 -9.05 12.92 22.30
CA PHE A 350 -8.05 13.18 23.32
C PHE A 350 -7.45 14.58 23.24
N PRO A 351 -6.92 15.12 24.34
CA PRO A 351 -5.92 16.19 24.27
C PRO A 351 -4.60 15.59 23.79
N MET A 352 -4.20 15.88 22.55
CA MET A 352 -3.03 15.30 21.89
C MET A 352 -1.91 16.29 21.74
N TYR A 353 -0.67 15.83 21.91
CA TYR A 353 0.52 16.56 21.51
C TYR A 353 0.64 16.54 19.98
N LYS A 354 0.90 17.69 19.36
CA LYS A 354 0.97 17.83 17.89
C LYS A 354 2.01 16.91 17.24
N GLN A 355 3.07 16.60 17.97
CA GLN A 355 4.11 15.64 17.55
C GLN A 355 4.72 14.98 18.78
N ASN A 356 5.32 13.81 18.60
CA ASN A 356 6.10 13.17 19.66
C ASN A 356 7.20 14.11 20.14
N GLY A 357 7.19 14.43 21.47
CA GLY A 357 8.09 15.37 22.11
C GLY A 357 7.71 16.86 21.97
N SER A 358 6.57 17.21 21.35
CA SER A 358 5.96 18.52 21.47
C SER A 358 5.38 18.72 22.89
N ARG A 359 5.21 19.99 23.27
CA ARG A 359 4.50 20.38 24.50
C ARG A 359 3.14 21.02 24.23
N ASP A 360 2.89 21.37 22.98
CA ASP A 360 1.63 21.96 22.57
C ASP A 360 0.56 20.88 22.50
N THR A 361 -0.54 21.10 23.20
CA THR A 361 -1.64 20.15 23.36
C THR A 361 -2.96 20.84 23.00
N CYS A 362 -3.79 20.17 22.22
CA CYS A 362 -5.19 20.57 22.02
C CYS A 362 -6.07 19.34 21.92
N PHE A 363 -7.39 19.53 22.05
CA PHE A 363 -8.34 18.46 21.80
C PHE A 363 -8.38 18.13 20.32
N GLU A 364 -8.22 16.84 20.03
CA GLU A 364 -8.29 16.28 18.70
C GLU A 364 -9.21 15.05 18.71
N ALA A 365 -9.97 14.89 17.66
CA ALA A 365 -10.72 13.69 17.35
C ALA A 365 -10.17 13.07 16.07
N VAL A 366 -9.98 11.75 16.06
CA VAL A 366 -9.46 11.01 14.92
C VAL A 366 -10.33 9.79 14.66
N ALA A 367 -10.77 9.63 13.41
CA ALA A 367 -11.45 8.45 12.92
C ALA A 367 -10.50 7.64 12.05
N MET A 368 -10.35 6.36 12.37
CA MET A 368 -9.39 5.45 11.76
C MET A 368 -10.10 4.18 11.28
N GLY A 369 -9.75 3.72 10.07
CA GLY A 369 -10.06 2.37 9.62
C GLY A 369 -8.97 1.39 10.03
N VAL A 370 -9.32 0.14 10.29
CA VAL A 370 -8.36 -0.91 10.64
C VAL A 370 -8.24 -1.90 9.48
N PRO A 371 -7.18 -1.85 8.66
CA PRO A 371 -6.91 -2.87 7.66
C PRO A 371 -6.24 -4.09 8.33
N TRP A 372 -7.05 -5.07 8.69
CA TRP A 372 -6.61 -6.31 9.35
C TRP A 372 -7.01 -7.54 8.53
N PRO A 373 -6.49 -7.70 7.29
CA PRO A 373 -6.85 -8.81 6.44
C PRO A 373 -6.43 -10.15 7.04
N ALA A 374 -7.15 -11.21 6.70
CA ALA A 374 -6.97 -12.55 7.29
C ALA A 374 -5.51 -13.06 7.22
N TRP A 375 -4.80 -12.74 6.13
CA TRP A 375 -3.41 -13.16 5.95
C TRP A 375 -2.43 -12.48 6.94
N ILE A 376 -2.66 -11.20 7.32
CA ILE A 376 -1.91 -10.51 8.38
C ILE A 376 -2.26 -11.09 9.75
N ALA A 377 -3.53 -11.31 10.03
CA ALA A 377 -3.98 -11.92 11.29
C ALA A 377 -3.36 -13.32 11.49
N GLU A 378 -3.24 -14.11 10.41
CA GLU A 378 -2.61 -15.42 10.45
C GLU A 378 -1.09 -15.35 10.70
N LEU A 379 -0.39 -14.42 10.05
CA LEU A 379 1.04 -14.19 10.27
C LEU A 379 1.33 -13.68 11.68
N GLU A 380 0.52 -12.74 12.18
CA GLU A 380 0.66 -12.24 13.54
C GLU A 380 0.46 -13.35 14.56
N ALA A 381 -0.58 -14.16 14.43
CA ALA A 381 -0.89 -15.24 15.35
C ALA A 381 0.11 -16.39 15.31
N SER A 382 0.72 -16.68 14.14
CA SER A 382 1.57 -17.86 13.94
C SER A 382 3.07 -17.56 14.08
N ARG A 383 3.52 -16.36 13.69
CA ARG A 383 4.96 -16.07 13.55
C ARG A 383 5.40 -14.77 14.22
N TYR A 384 4.56 -13.75 14.21
CA TYR A 384 4.94 -12.40 14.63
C TYR A 384 4.11 -11.90 15.80
N ASP A 385 3.87 -12.70 16.82
CA ASP A 385 3.13 -12.29 18.03
C ASP A 385 3.46 -10.83 18.41
N ASN A 386 2.59 -9.90 18.01
CA ASN A 386 2.70 -8.47 18.25
C ASN A 386 1.34 -7.90 18.65
N ALA A 387 0.93 -8.20 19.88
CA ALA A 387 -0.35 -7.81 20.43
C ALA A 387 -0.56 -6.29 20.51
N LYS A 388 0.48 -5.48 20.32
CA LYS A 388 0.43 -4.01 20.44
C LYS A 388 0.24 -3.29 19.11
N PHE A 389 0.58 -3.94 18.02
CA PHE A 389 0.53 -3.39 16.68
C PHE A 389 -0.90 -3.29 16.16
N VAL A 390 -1.27 -2.13 15.66
CA VAL A 390 -2.54 -1.87 14.99
C VAL A 390 -2.29 -1.08 13.72
N PRO A 391 -2.37 -1.69 12.54
CA PRO A 391 -2.34 -0.91 11.31
C PRO A 391 -3.62 -0.11 11.20
N VAL A 392 -3.50 1.16 10.85
CA VAL A 392 -4.65 2.05 10.68
C VAL A 392 -4.52 2.86 9.40
N THR A 393 -5.67 3.28 8.86
CA THR A 393 -5.80 4.29 7.82
C THR A 393 -6.52 5.49 8.37
N LEU A 394 -6.18 6.69 7.94
CA LEU A 394 -6.90 7.89 8.33
C LEU A 394 -8.17 8.02 7.50
N LEU A 395 -9.32 7.98 8.18
CA LEU A 395 -10.61 8.25 7.53
C LEU A 395 -10.96 9.74 7.59
N ASP A 396 -10.83 10.35 8.76
CA ASP A 396 -11.05 11.79 8.98
C ASP A 396 -10.45 12.21 10.32
N ALA A 397 -10.21 13.51 10.51
CA ALA A 397 -9.71 14.07 11.77
C ALA A 397 -10.09 15.54 11.93
N THR A 398 -9.93 16.04 13.15
CA THR A 398 -9.97 17.47 13.44
C THR A 398 -8.82 18.21 12.76
N ARG A 399 -9.02 19.51 12.47
CA ARG A 399 -8.08 20.34 11.69
C ARG A 399 -6.72 20.53 12.34
N GLY A 400 -6.62 20.39 13.66
CA GLY A 400 -5.38 20.53 14.42
C GLY A 400 -4.56 19.26 14.44
N TYR A 401 -5.14 18.11 14.06
CA TYR A 401 -4.42 16.85 14.01
C TYR A 401 -3.31 16.92 12.96
N ASP A 402 -2.08 16.64 13.40
CA ASP A 402 -0.92 16.73 12.52
C ASP A 402 -0.98 15.64 11.45
N SER A 403 -1.22 16.06 10.22
CA SER A 403 -1.28 15.16 9.07
C SER A 403 0.07 14.49 8.74
N ASP A 404 1.17 14.98 9.32
CA ASP A 404 2.50 14.36 9.19
C ASP A 404 2.75 13.28 10.24
N CYS A 405 1.83 13.10 11.20
CA CYS A 405 1.98 12.04 12.20
C CYS A 405 1.78 10.66 11.54
N ALA A 406 2.80 9.81 11.66
CA ALA A 406 2.77 8.46 11.12
C ALA A 406 2.17 7.45 12.10
N VAL A 407 2.05 7.83 13.37
CA VAL A 407 1.68 6.94 14.47
C VAL A 407 0.81 7.64 15.49
N LEU A 408 -0.02 6.87 16.20
CA LEU A 408 -0.73 7.28 17.40
C LEU A 408 -0.31 6.35 18.54
N PHE A 409 0.41 6.90 19.51
CA PHE A 409 0.87 6.18 20.70
C PHE A 409 0.26 6.79 21.97
N PRO A 410 0.20 6.02 23.06
CA PRO A 410 -0.23 6.54 24.37
C PRO A 410 0.53 7.78 24.84
N GLU A 411 1.82 7.88 24.50
CA GLU A 411 2.69 9.00 24.86
C GLU A 411 2.33 10.31 24.16
N MET A 412 1.52 10.27 23.11
CA MET A 412 1.01 11.46 22.42
C MET A 412 -0.21 12.07 23.10
N ILE A 413 -0.75 11.43 24.13
CA ILE A 413 -1.98 11.85 24.83
C ILE A 413 -1.59 12.48 26.15
N ALA A 414 -2.20 13.63 26.46
CA ALA A 414 -1.97 14.32 27.71
C ALA A 414 -2.69 13.61 28.87
N THR A 415 -1.92 13.08 29.79
CA THR A 415 -2.38 12.39 31.00
C THR A 415 -1.55 12.83 32.20
N ALA A 416 -2.15 12.78 33.40
CA ALA A 416 -1.45 13.08 34.66
C ALA A 416 -0.43 12.00 35.01
N GLU A 417 -0.76 10.75 34.75
CA GLU A 417 0.11 9.60 35.00
C GLU A 417 0.54 8.94 33.69
N ARG A 418 1.67 8.21 33.71
CA ARG A 418 2.08 7.44 32.55
C ARG A 418 1.09 6.31 32.31
N PRO A 419 0.60 6.16 31.07
CA PRO A 419 -0.32 5.09 30.74
C PRO A 419 0.33 3.72 30.93
N VAL A 420 -0.43 2.79 31.48
CA VAL A 420 -0.04 1.37 31.61
C VAL A 420 -0.24 0.66 30.27
N ASN A 421 -1.24 1.11 29.49
CA ASN A 421 -1.53 0.56 28.15
C ASN A 421 -0.42 0.93 27.17
N ASN A 422 -0.14 -0.01 26.28
CA ASN A 422 0.88 0.17 25.27
C ASN A 422 0.34 -0.39 23.96
N PHE A 423 0.04 0.50 23.03
CA PHE A 423 -0.37 0.18 21.66
C PHE A 423 0.41 1.06 20.67
N GLY A 424 0.55 0.58 19.44
CA GLY A 424 1.08 1.35 18.32
C GLY A 424 0.08 1.33 17.17
N ALA A 425 -0.70 2.41 17.01
CA ALA A 425 -1.52 2.60 15.82
C ALA A 425 -0.67 3.29 14.74
N ILE A 426 -0.40 2.57 13.64
CA ILE A 426 0.53 3.03 12.59
C ILE A 426 -0.28 3.30 11.31
N PHE A 427 -0.16 4.52 10.77
CA PHE A 427 -0.88 4.96 9.58
C PHE A 427 -0.20 4.46 8.30
N CYS A 428 -0.48 3.23 7.93
CA CYS A 428 0.10 2.55 6.77
C CYS A 428 -0.24 3.24 5.42
N ASP A 429 -1.40 3.86 5.30
CA ASP A 429 -1.83 4.63 4.13
C ASP A 429 -0.98 5.88 3.93
N ARG A 430 -0.69 6.61 5.01
CA ARG A 430 0.10 7.84 4.98
C ARG A 430 1.57 7.57 4.69
N GLU A 431 2.16 6.60 5.35
CA GLU A 431 3.56 6.23 5.13
C GLU A 431 3.77 5.71 3.71
N SER A 432 2.91 4.81 3.24
CA SER A 432 3.00 4.33 1.85
C SER A 432 2.79 5.43 0.81
N ALA A 433 1.91 6.40 1.06
CA ALA A 433 1.70 7.54 0.17
C ALA A 433 2.94 8.47 0.14
N ARG A 434 3.61 8.67 1.29
CA ARG A 434 4.88 9.41 1.36
C ARG A 434 5.99 8.72 0.59
N LEU A 435 6.13 7.39 0.78
CA LEU A 435 7.08 6.60 0.01
C LEU A 435 6.84 6.78 -1.48
N ARG A 436 5.62 6.52 -1.97
CA ARG A 436 5.28 6.58 -3.39
C ARG A 436 5.63 7.94 -3.98
N ARG A 437 5.24 9.03 -3.31
CA ARG A 437 5.53 10.39 -3.77
C ARG A 437 7.05 10.65 -3.88
N VAL A 438 7.77 10.43 -2.78
CA VAL A 438 9.19 10.81 -2.72
C VAL A 438 10.06 9.86 -3.54
N ALA A 439 9.80 8.55 -3.47
CA ALA A 439 10.60 7.57 -4.18
C ALA A 439 10.37 7.61 -5.69
N SER A 440 9.13 7.88 -6.17
CA SER A 440 8.88 8.05 -7.61
C SER A 440 9.62 9.27 -8.16
N GLU A 441 9.48 10.44 -7.53
CA GLU A 441 10.18 11.66 -7.96
C GLU A 441 11.70 11.49 -7.90
N ALA A 442 12.22 10.82 -6.86
CA ALA A 442 13.66 10.56 -6.74
C ALA A 442 14.15 9.55 -7.78
N ALA A 443 13.37 8.50 -8.07
CA ALA A 443 13.69 7.50 -9.07
C ALA A 443 13.78 8.12 -10.47
N ASP A 444 12.83 8.97 -10.83
CA ASP A 444 12.82 9.69 -12.10
C ASP A 444 14.03 10.64 -12.20
N LEU A 445 14.26 11.45 -11.16
CA LEU A 445 15.38 12.39 -11.11
C LEU A 445 16.75 11.72 -11.22
N LEU A 446 16.88 10.53 -10.65
CA LEU A 446 18.13 9.76 -10.59
C LEU A 446 18.23 8.71 -11.70
N SER A 447 17.24 8.62 -12.58
CA SER A 447 17.14 7.55 -13.61
C SER A 447 17.42 6.17 -13.01
N LEU A 448 16.75 5.88 -11.87
CA LEU A 448 16.95 4.64 -11.12
C LEU A 448 16.45 3.43 -11.92
N ASN A 449 17.24 2.38 -11.98
CA ASN A 449 16.88 1.11 -12.62
C ASN A 449 15.89 0.28 -11.77
N LEU A 450 14.66 0.77 -11.61
CA LEU A 450 13.63 0.05 -10.86
C LEU A 450 13.24 -1.27 -11.55
N PRO A 451 13.10 -2.39 -10.80
CA PRO A 451 12.43 -3.57 -11.30
C PRO A 451 10.95 -3.28 -11.59
N PRO A 452 10.32 -3.98 -12.54
CA PRO A 452 8.92 -3.75 -12.90
C PRO A 452 7.95 -3.86 -11.72
N ASP A 453 8.16 -4.82 -10.84
CA ASP A 453 7.35 -5.01 -9.62
C ASP A 453 7.57 -3.89 -8.57
N ALA A 454 8.77 -3.36 -8.43
CA ALA A 454 9.01 -2.17 -7.60
C ALA A 454 8.31 -0.93 -8.18
N ALA A 455 8.34 -0.76 -9.50
CA ALA A 455 7.61 0.32 -10.17
C ALA A 455 6.08 0.16 -9.96
N LEU A 456 5.56 -1.07 -10.06
CA LEU A 456 4.16 -1.39 -9.77
C LEU A 456 3.78 -1.01 -8.33
N MET A 457 4.61 -1.35 -7.34
CA MET A 457 4.37 -0.98 -5.94
C MET A 457 4.28 0.55 -5.78
N LEU A 458 5.18 1.30 -6.40
CA LEU A 458 5.15 2.77 -6.33
C LEU A 458 3.93 3.37 -7.04
N ALA A 459 3.42 2.72 -8.07
CA ALA A 459 2.22 3.16 -8.79
C ALA A 459 0.91 2.79 -8.05
N SER A 460 0.90 1.69 -7.27
CA SER A 460 -0.31 1.18 -6.59
C SER A 460 -0.37 1.57 -5.11
N PRO A 461 -1.32 2.43 -4.71
CA PRO A 461 -1.59 2.72 -3.29
C PRO A 461 -1.81 1.46 -2.45
N GLU A 462 -2.59 0.54 -2.98
CA GLU A 462 -3.01 -0.66 -2.27
C GLU A 462 -1.83 -1.63 -2.04
N VAL A 463 -1.01 -1.88 -3.07
CA VAL A 463 0.16 -2.75 -2.95
C VAL A 463 1.16 -2.16 -1.95
N SER A 464 1.43 -0.86 -2.05
CA SER A 464 2.34 -0.20 -1.13
C SER A 464 1.81 -0.19 0.31
N GLN A 465 0.51 0.02 0.51
CA GLN A 465 -0.13 -0.04 1.83
C GLN A 465 -0.01 -1.43 2.46
N GLN A 466 -0.28 -2.50 1.70
CA GLN A 466 -0.15 -3.87 2.19
C GLN A 466 1.32 -4.23 2.53
N ALA A 467 2.27 -3.73 1.74
CA ALA A 467 3.69 -3.88 2.05
C ALA A 467 4.06 -3.19 3.37
N TYR A 468 3.52 -1.99 3.63
CA TYR A 468 3.74 -1.27 4.90
C TYR A 468 3.14 -2.00 6.09
N ILE A 469 1.93 -2.53 5.99
CA ILE A 469 1.30 -3.30 7.08
C ILE A 469 2.20 -4.48 7.49
N LEU A 470 2.74 -5.20 6.52
CA LEU A 470 3.64 -6.32 6.80
C LEU A 470 4.99 -5.84 7.33
N TRP A 471 5.54 -4.77 6.78
CA TRP A 471 6.79 -4.19 7.27
C TRP A 471 6.68 -3.75 8.72
N ASP A 472 5.66 -2.95 9.05
CA ASP A 472 5.44 -2.41 10.39
C ASP A 472 5.16 -3.51 11.42
N LEU A 473 4.40 -4.56 11.05
CA LEU A 473 4.19 -5.73 11.91
C LEU A 473 5.51 -6.36 12.36
N ILE A 474 6.46 -6.52 11.43
CA ILE A 474 7.75 -7.14 11.70
C ILE A 474 8.70 -6.17 12.41
N HIS A 475 8.75 -4.92 11.92
CA HIS A 475 9.61 -3.86 12.44
C HIS A 475 9.31 -3.54 13.91
N ASP A 476 8.04 -3.26 14.22
CA ASP A 476 7.63 -2.90 15.58
C ASP A 476 7.89 -4.04 16.58
N ARG A 477 7.67 -5.28 16.15
CA ARG A 477 8.05 -6.46 16.94
C ARG A 477 9.56 -6.54 17.16
N ALA A 478 10.38 -6.21 16.16
CA ALA A 478 11.84 -6.32 16.26
C ALA A 478 12.44 -5.41 17.33
N HIS A 479 11.79 -4.30 17.70
CA HIS A 479 12.20 -3.47 18.83
C HIS A 479 12.15 -4.19 20.19
N SER A 480 11.29 -5.17 20.35
CA SER A 480 11.06 -5.86 21.63
C SER A 480 11.44 -7.33 21.61
N HIS A 481 11.82 -7.87 20.46
CA HIS A 481 12.18 -9.28 20.28
C HIS A 481 13.55 -9.41 19.62
N GLY A 482 14.27 -10.46 20.00
CA GLY A 482 15.59 -10.76 19.47
C GLY A 482 16.41 -11.57 20.47
N GLU A 483 17.62 -11.90 20.09
CA GLU A 483 18.58 -12.61 20.96
C GLU A 483 19.19 -11.70 22.04
N LEU A 484 18.96 -10.38 21.94
CA LEU A 484 19.63 -9.39 22.75
C LEU A 484 18.68 -8.79 23.81
N PRO A 485 18.99 -8.89 25.09
CA PRO A 485 18.06 -8.52 26.18
C PRO A 485 17.91 -7.00 26.39
N PHE A 486 18.62 -6.15 25.66
CA PHE A 486 18.60 -4.70 25.86
C PHE A 486 17.86 -3.89 24.80
N ASP A 487 17.31 -4.54 23.78
CA ASP A 487 16.55 -3.87 22.74
C ASP A 487 15.43 -2.98 23.29
N PRO A 488 14.59 -3.45 24.24
CA PRO A 488 13.53 -2.62 24.82
C PRO A 488 14.07 -1.42 25.63
N PHE A 489 15.34 -1.46 26.05
CA PHE A 489 15.91 -0.40 26.85
C PHE A 489 16.35 0.81 26.01
N MET A 490 16.63 0.61 24.75
CA MET A 490 17.07 1.68 23.86
C MET A 490 15.99 2.75 23.69
N ILE A 491 14.74 2.36 23.49
CA ILE A 491 13.59 3.27 23.32
C ILE A 491 13.22 3.95 24.65
N ARG A 492 13.37 3.26 25.78
CA ARG A 492 12.97 3.78 27.10
C ARG A 492 14.02 4.61 27.80
N GLN A 493 15.27 4.54 27.38
CA GLN A 493 16.37 5.27 27.98
C GLN A 493 16.81 6.40 27.06
N ARG A 494 17.09 7.56 27.62
CA ARG A 494 17.75 8.63 26.89
C ARG A 494 19.09 8.13 26.36
N SER A 495 19.21 8.06 25.04
CA SER A 495 20.37 7.58 24.32
C SER A 495 20.86 8.62 23.32
N PRO A 496 22.12 8.56 22.88
CA PRO A 496 22.60 9.43 21.81
C PRO A 496 21.84 9.20 20.51
N TYR A 497 21.75 10.25 19.71
CA TYR A 497 21.07 10.25 18.41
C TYR A 497 21.44 9.07 17.50
N TRP A 498 22.72 8.73 17.42
CA TRP A 498 23.19 7.62 16.58
C TRP A 498 22.76 6.24 17.07
N MET A 499 22.45 6.09 18.35
CA MET A 499 21.92 4.83 18.89
C MET A 499 20.48 4.61 18.40
N TYR A 500 19.64 5.65 18.41
CA TYR A 500 18.30 5.56 17.82
C TYR A 500 18.38 5.25 16.34
N SER A 501 19.31 5.88 15.61
CA SER A 501 19.50 5.64 14.18
C SER A 501 19.89 4.18 13.87
N LEU A 502 20.75 3.58 14.69
CA LEU A 502 21.14 2.17 14.55
C LEU A 502 19.99 1.24 14.91
N GLU A 503 19.24 1.54 15.95
CA GLU A 503 18.13 0.70 16.39
C GLU A 503 17.03 0.63 15.33
N GLU A 504 16.59 1.76 14.81
CA GLU A 504 15.59 1.82 13.74
C GLU A 504 16.10 1.10 12.48
N LEU A 505 17.37 1.33 12.10
CA LEU A 505 17.96 0.63 10.98
C LEU A 505 18.04 -0.89 11.24
N ARG A 506 18.45 -1.33 12.43
CA ARG A 506 18.50 -2.75 12.81
C ARG A 506 17.13 -3.43 12.66
N CYS A 507 16.06 -2.76 13.09
CA CYS A 507 14.70 -3.28 12.98
C CYS A 507 14.27 -3.42 11.52
N ASP A 508 14.57 -2.43 10.68
CA ASP A 508 14.30 -2.51 9.25
C ASP A 508 15.10 -3.57 8.52
N LEU A 509 16.41 -3.68 8.82
CA LEU A 509 17.23 -4.73 8.22
C LEU A 509 16.81 -6.12 8.71
N THR A 510 16.22 -6.22 9.90
CA THR A 510 15.62 -7.45 10.40
C THR A 510 14.31 -7.75 9.67
N ALA A 511 13.45 -6.74 9.45
CA ALA A 511 12.25 -6.89 8.65
C ALA A 511 12.58 -7.28 7.20
N PHE A 512 13.64 -6.70 6.63
CA PHE A 512 14.14 -7.08 5.31
C PHE A 512 14.58 -8.55 5.25
N ALA A 513 15.37 -9.01 6.23
CA ALA A 513 15.82 -10.40 6.30
C ALA A 513 14.65 -11.37 6.40
N GLN A 514 13.68 -11.07 7.26
CA GLN A 514 12.50 -11.90 7.44
C GLN A 514 11.58 -11.86 6.20
N SER A 515 11.54 -10.75 5.47
CA SER A 515 10.78 -10.68 4.23
C SER A 515 11.36 -11.57 3.11
N LEU A 516 12.67 -11.80 3.08
CA LEU A 516 13.28 -12.79 2.18
C LEU A 516 12.84 -14.23 2.50
N GLU A 517 12.74 -14.57 3.80
CA GLU A 517 12.24 -15.88 4.24
C GLU A 517 10.76 -16.03 3.89
N LEU A 518 9.96 -15.01 4.15
CA LEU A 518 8.53 -14.98 3.84
C LEU A 518 8.27 -15.10 2.33
N GLU A 519 9.10 -14.48 1.50
CA GLU A 519 9.02 -14.61 0.05
C GLU A 519 9.30 -16.04 -0.40
N ALA A 520 10.32 -16.69 0.18
CA ALA A 520 10.61 -18.10 -0.09
C ALA A 520 9.47 -19.04 0.37
N ASP A 521 8.75 -18.66 1.42
CA ASP A 521 7.56 -19.35 1.93
C ASP A 521 6.28 -19.03 1.10
N GLY A 522 6.38 -18.17 0.07
CA GLY A 522 5.26 -17.79 -0.80
C GLY A 522 4.30 -16.77 -0.18
N VAL A 523 4.71 -16.04 0.86
CA VAL A 523 3.87 -15.04 1.51
C VAL A 523 3.67 -13.83 0.60
N ARG A 524 2.41 -13.43 0.45
CA ARG A 524 2.00 -12.24 -0.28
C ARG A 524 2.74 -10.99 0.22
N PHE A 525 3.02 -10.09 -0.67
CA PHE A 525 3.64 -8.78 -0.41
C PHE A 525 5.06 -8.82 0.17
N ALA A 526 5.63 -9.98 0.53
CA ALA A 526 6.95 -10.06 1.15
C ALA A 526 8.05 -9.41 0.31
N ARG A 527 8.06 -9.62 -1.02
CA ARG A 527 8.99 -8.94 -1.94
C ARG A 527 8.81 -7.43 -1.94
N TYR A 528 7.57 -6.94 -1.83
CA TYR A 528 7.30 -5.50 -1.81
C TYR A 528 7.79 -4.83 -0.52
N VAL A 529 7.84 -5.56 0.60
CA VAL A 529 8.48 -5.08 1.84
C VAL A 529 9.97 -4.79 1.60
N GLN A 530 10.67 -5.65 0.87
CA GLN A 530 12.08 -5.43 0.53
C GLN A 530 12.27 -4.13 -0.25
N TYR A 531 11.44 -3.90 -1.26
CA TYR A 531 11.47 -2.65 -2.04
C TYR A 531 11.10 -1.44 -1.20
N ALA A 532 10.07 -1.53 -0.37
CA ALA A 532 9.65 -0.43 0.49
C ALA A 532 10.78 0.00 1.44
N ILE A 533 11.40 -0.95 2.14
CA ILE A 533 12.54 -0.67 3.05
C ILE A 533 13.70 -0.03 2.29
N LEU A 534 14.11 -0.60 1.15
CA LEU A 534 15.23 -0.07 0.38
C LEU A 534 14.95 1.35 -0.12
N LEU A 535 13.79 1.57 -0.73
CA LEU A 535 13.45 2.86 -1.33
C LEU A 535 13.26 3.94 -0.26
N ASP A 536 12.65 3.62 0.88
CA ASP A 536 12.52 4.56 1.99
C ASP A 536 13.87 4.91 2.62
N ARG A 537 14.66 3.91 2.96
CA ARG A 537 15.98 4.13 3.57
C ARG A 537 16.96 4.82 2.63
N LEU A 538 16.91 4.52 1.33
CA LEU A 538 17.84 5.10 0.38
C LEU A 538 17.40 6.48 -0.18
N LEU A 539 16.11 6.75 -0.27
CA LEU A 539 15.61 7.94 -0.98
C LEU A 539 14.83 8.92 -0.09
N ARG A 540 13.94 8.44 0.79
CA ARG A 540 13.05 9.32 1.56
C ARG A 540 13.62 9.72 2.92
N PHE A 541 13.97 8.80 3.77
CA PHE A 541 14.37 9.10 5.16
C PHE A 541 15.55 10.09 5.28
N PRO A 542 16.62 10.03 4.46
CA PRO A 542 17.72 10.98 4.59
C PRO A 542 17.35 12.44 4.30
N ILE A 543 16.29 12.68 3.52
CA ILE A 543 15.96 14.02 3.01
C ILE A 543 14.69 14.62 3.61
N THR A 544 13.85 13.81 4.28
CA THR A 544 12.60 14.27 4.90
C THR A 544 12.78 14.59 6.39
N GLY A 545 11.87 15.40 6.92
CA GLY A 545 11.84 15.75 8.33
C GLY A 545 12.89 16.77 8.80
N SER A 546 12.82 17.09 10.09
CA SER A 546 13.82 17.92 10.78
C SER A 546 15.02 17.04 11.15
N ARG A 547 16.23 17.55 10.88
CA ARG A 547 17.45 16.79 11.19
C ARG A 547 17.63 16.52 12.69
N VAL A 548 17.20 17.41 13.54
CA VAL A 548 17.26 17.25 14.99
C VAL A 548 16.48 16.02 15.47
N ARG A 549 15.47 15.60 14.72
CA ARG A 549 14.59 14.44 15.03
C ARG A 549 14.63 13.35 13.99
N ASN A 550 15.36 13.54 12.91
CA ASN A 550 15.45 12.59 11.82
C ASN A 550 16.60 11.58 12.03
N TYR A 551 16.49 10.76 13.05
CA TYR A 551 17.44 9.67 13.31
C TYR A 551 17.38 8.61 12.19
N ASP A 552 16.25 8.42 11.54
CA ASP A 552 16.10 7.56 10.36
C ASP A 552 16.97 8.01 9.19
N GLY A 553 17.17 9.30 9.04
CA GLY A 553 18.02 9.86 8.01
C GLY A 553 19.49 9.46 8.12
N LEU A 554 20.03 9.32 9.33
CA LEU A 554 21.39 8.82 9.53
C LEU A 554 21.46 7.32 9.21
N GLY A 555 20.46 6.53 9.61
CA GLY A 555 20.34 5.12 9.23
C GLY A 555 20.35 4.92 7.71
N GLY A 556 19.59 5.74 6.98
CA GLY A 556 19.55 5.72 5.53
C GLY A 556 20.90 6.09 4.89
N GLN A 557 21.60 7.11 5.41
CA GLN A 557 22.94 7.46 4.94
C GLN A 557 23.96 6.33 5.20
N LEU A 558 23.84 5.63 6.32
CA LEU A 558 24.68 4.48 6.66
C LEU A 558 24.46 3.33 5.66
N LEU A 559 23.22 2.97 5.40
CA LEU A 559 22.88 1.92 4.41
C LEU A 559 23.39 2.27 3.01
N PHE A 560 23.16 3.51 2.55
CA PHE A 560 23.63 3.98 1.24
C PHE A 560 25.17 3.87 1.12
N ALA A 561 25.90 4.39 2.10
CA ALA A 561 27.36 4.37 2.08
C ALA A 561 27.92 2.95 2.14
N TRP A 562 27.27 2.07 2.90
CA TRP A 562 27.63 0.65 3.00
C TRP A 562 27.45 -0.07 1.65
N LEU A 563 26.28 0.01 1.06
CA LEU A 563 25.98 -0.64 -0.23
C LEU A 563 26.87 -0.11 -1.36
N ARG A 564 27.15 1.20 -1.37
CA ARG A 564 28.04 1.79 -2.35
C ARG A 564 29.48 1.25 -2.23
N ARG A 565 30.00 1.10 -1.01
CA ARG A 565 31.35 0.53 -0.78
C ARG A 565 31.45 -0.91 -1.23
N ARG A 566 30.39 -1.67 -1.13
CA ARG A 566 30.32 -3.06 -1.55
C ARG A 566 30.17 -3.20 -3.08
N GLY A 567 29.77 -2.14 -3.76
CA GLY A 567 29.46 -2.19 -5.18
C GLY A 567 28.04 -2.67 -5.50
N ASP A 568 27.18 -2.82 -4.47
CA ASP A 568 25.76 -3.15 -4.64
C ASP A 568 24.96 -1.96 -5.15
N LEU A 569 25.54 -0.75 -5.05
CA LEU A 569 24.96 0.51 -5.48
C LEU A 569 26.03 1.39 -6.12
N SER A 570 25.71 2.01 -7.25
CA SER A 570 26.62 2.94 -7.95
C SER A 570 25.86 4.21 -8.36
N TRP A 571 26.58 5.33 -8.39
CA TRP A 571 26.05 6.59 -8.89
C TRP A 571 27.08 7.23 -9.83
N ALA A 572 26.72 7.31 -11.11
CA ALA A 572 27.54 7.88 -12.17
C ALA A 572 26.63 8.54 -13.21
N ASP A 573 27.07 9.63 -13.83
CA ASP A 573 26.37 10.32 -14.91
C ASP A 573 24.92 10.68 -14.60
N ASN A 574 24.63 11.09 -13.35
CA ASN A 574 23.31 11.35 -12.78
C ASN A 574 22.37 10.12 -12.69
N GLN A 575 22.89 8.93 -12.92
CA GLN A 575 22.15 7.69 -12.78
C GLN A 575 22.53 6.99 -11.48
N LEU A 576 21.52 6.65 -10.68
CA LEU A 576 21.64 5.75 -9.54
C LEU A 576 21.29 4.34 -10.00
N THR A 577 22.24 3.41 -9.88
CA THR A 577 22.04 2.02 -10.27
C THR A 577 22.15 1.13 -9.04
N VAL A 578 21.13 0.33 -8.80
CA VAL A 578 21.11 -0.74 -7.79
C VAL A 578 21.35 -2.07 -8.48
N ASN A 579 22.26 -2.86 -7.95
CA ASN A 579 22.41 -4.25 -8.34
C ASN A 579 21.39 -5.11 -7.59
N TRP A 580 20.21 -5.26 -8.17
CA TRP A 580 19.09 -5.97 -7.55
C TRP A 580 19.36 -7.44 -7.24
N SER A 581 20.37 -8.05 -7.89
CA SER A 581 20.76 -9.43 -7.61
C SER A 581 21.67 -9.58 -6.38
N THR A 582 22.35 -8.52 -5.94
CA THR A 582 23.30 -8.57 -4.81
C THR A 582 22.95 -7.67 -3.64
N VAL A 583 22.09 -6.66 -3.85
CA VAL A 583 21.73 -5.67 -2.81
C VAL A 583 21.18 -6.33 -1.54
N GLY A 584 20.37 -7.38 -1.68
CA GLY A 584 19.85 -8.13 -0.53
C GLY A 584 20.95 -8.71 0.34
N ALA A 585 22.00 -9.31 -0.26
CA ALA A 585 23.16 -9.80 0.49
C ALA A 585 23.93 -8.65 1.16
N GLY A 586 23.97 -7.47 0.54
CA GLY A 586 24.55 -6.26 1.12
C GLY A 586 23.80 -5.78 2.36
N VAL A 587 22.48 -5.80 2.31
CA VAL A 587 21.59 -5.45 3.44
C VAL A 587 21.80 -6.41 4.60
N ILE A 588 21.80 -7.71 4.35
CA ILE A 588 22.04 -8.74 5.38
C ILE A 588 23.40 -8.58 6.02
N ALA A 589 24.45 -8.32 5.24
CA ALA A 589 25.80 -8.13 5.77
C ALA A 589 25.90 -6.89 6.70
N LEU A 590 25.14 -5.80 6.42
CA LEU A 590 25.07 -4.66 7.35
C LEU A 590 24.32 -5.01 8.63
N ARG A 591 23.20 -5.73 8.51
CA ARG A 591 22.46 -6.24 9.68
C ARG A 591 23.39 -7.05 10.58
N GLU A 592 24.16 -7.98 10.05
CA GLU A 592 25.12 -8.79 10.82
C GLU A 592 26.16 -7.93 11.54
N GLN A 593 26.66 -6.87 10.90
CA GLN A 593 27.61 -5.95 11.55
C GLN A 593 26.97 -5.19 12.75
N ILE A 594 25.72 -4.79 12.62
CA ILE A 594 24.99 -4.11 13.70
C ILE A 594 24.69 -5.10 14.84
N GLU A 595 24.24 -6.31 14.52
CA GLU A 595 23.98 -7.36 15.49
C GLU A 595 25.27 -7.77 16.25
N GLU A 596 26.40 -7.85 15.55
CA GLU A 596 27.71 -8.10 16.17
C GLU A 596 28.10 -6.99 17.14
N LEU A 597 27.88 -5.72 16.74
CA LEU A 597 28.09 -4.57 17.62
C LEU A 597 27.28 -4.68 18.92
N TYR A 598 26.00 -5.07 18.80
CA TYR A 598 25.09 -5.22 19.94
C TYR A 598 25.50 -6.38 20.83
N ARG A 599 25.85 -7.55 20.27
CA ARG A 599 26.35 -8.69 21.05
C ARG A 599 27.63 -8.32 21.82
N ALA A 600 28.57 -7.64 21.17
CA ALA A 600 29.79 -7.14 21.85
C ALA A 600 29.48 -6.09 22.93
N GLY A 601 28.31 -5.43 22.83
CA GLY A 601 27.84 -4.47 23.85
C GLY A 601 27.48 -5.08 25.18
N ILE A 602 27.20 -6.40 25.25
CA ILE A 602 26.80 -7.11 26.46
C ILE A 602 27.92 -7.00 27.55
N ASP A 603 29.16 -7.08 27.13
CA ASP A 603 30.33 -7.01 28.01
C ASP A 603 30.95 -5.60 28.16
N ARG A 604 30.29 -4.59 27.58
CA ARG A 604 30.76 -3.19 27.62
C ARG A 604 29.96 -2.34 28.59
N THR A 605 30.59 -1.29 29.10
CA THR A 605 29.82 -0.21 29.74
C THR A 605 28.96 0.49 28.69
N LYS A 606 27.87 1.15 29.12
CA LYS A 606 26.97 1.89 28.27
C LYS A 606 27.74 2.90 27.39
N LEU A 607 28.66 3.64 27.95
CA LEU A 607 29.50 4.60 27.25
C LEU A 607 30.39 3.92 26.21
N GLN A 608 31.05 2.82 26.55
CA GLN A 608 31.87 2.07 25.58
C GLN A 608 31.06 1.54 24.40
N HIS A 609 29.82 1.09 24.67
CA HIS A 609 28.93 0.66 23.61
C HIS A 609 28.51 1.83 22.70
N TRP A 610 28.18 2.98 23.28
CA TRP A 610 27.84 4.18 22.51
C TRP A 610 29.01 4.66 21.64
N VAL A 611 30.24 4.66 22.15
CA VAL A 611 31.44 5.01 21.37
C VAL A 611 31.67 4.00 20.24
N ALA A 612 31.53 2.72 20.50
CA ALA A 612 31.70 1.69 19.47
C ALA A 612 30.64 1.82 18.34
N ALA A 613 29.40 2.14 18.70
CA ALA A 613 28.33 2.41 17.74
C ALA A 613 28.63 3.66 16.90
N HIS A 614 29.09 4.74 17.53
CA HIS A 614 29.54 5.94 16.85
C HIS A 614 30.67 5.64 15.85
N ASP A 615 31.67 4.89 16.27
CA ASP A 615 32.83 4.53 15.44
C ASP A 615 32.43 3.67 14.23
N LEU A 616 31.49 2.75 14.40
CA LEU A 616 30.92 1.97 13.27
C LEU A 616 30.32 2.90 12.21
N ILE A 617 29.46 3.84 12.64
CA ILE A 617 28.82 4.78 11.74
C ILE A 617 29.87 5.68 11.07
N ALA A 618 30.76 6.28 11.86
CA ALA A 618 31.79 7.19 11.36
C ALA A 618 32.75 6.50 10.39
N ALA A 619 33.07 5.23 10.62
CA ALA A 619 33.91 4.43 9.72
C ALA A 619 33.26 4.20 8.37
N VAL A 620 31.94 4.09 8.29
CA VAL A 620 31.20 3.84 7.04
C VAL A 620 30.85 5.15 6.34
N VAL A 621 30.25 6.11 7.02
CA VAL A 621 29.75 7.36 6.41
C VAL A 621 30.86 8.40 6.25
N ALA A 622 31.94 8.31 7.02
CA ALA A 622 33.12 9.18 6.97
C ALA A 622 32.76 10.68 7.09
N PRO A 623 32.26 11.15 8.24
CA PRO A 623 31.91 12.54 8.45
C PRO A 623 33.14 13.47 8.33
N ALA A 624 32.93 14.73 7.96
CA ALA A 624 34.01 15.72 7.85
C ALA A 624 34.78 15.84 9.17
N THR A 625 36.11 15.89 9.11
CA THR A 625 37.00 15.92 10.29
C THR A 625 36.80 17.14 11.21
N GLY A 626 36.26 18.23 10.69
CA GLY A 626 35.92 19.44 11.46
C GLY A 626 34.49 19.46 12.01
N SER A 627 33.69 18.40 11.82
CA SER A 627 32.33 18.33 12.33
C SER A 627 32.33 18.08 13.84
N LYS A 628 31.32 18.61 14.53
CA LYS A 628 31.10 18.31 15.96
C LYS A 628 30.93 16.82 16.22
N TRP A 629 30.38 16.06 15.25
CA TRP A 629 30.29 14.63 15.32
C TRP A 629 31.63 13.97 15.65
N VAL A 630 32.71 14.36 14.95
CA VAL A 630 34.06 13.82 15.18
C VAL A 630 34.66 14.34 16.47
N ALA A 631 34.44 15.62 16.79
CA ALA A 631 34.98 16.23 18.00
C ALA A 631 34.28 15.70 19.28
N GLY A 632 32.95 15.53 19.23
CA GLY A 632 32.13 15.15 20.37
C GLY A 632 32.53 13.82 21.01
N VAL A 633 32.93 12.82 20.23
CA VAL A 633 33.28 11.49 20.75
C VAL A 633 34.56 11.51 21.58
N ARG A 634 35.52 12.37 21.26
CA ARG A 634 36.81 12.42 22.03
C ARG A 634 36.63 12.97 23.43
N ASP A 635 35.65 13.85 23.61
CA ASP A 635 35.34 14.43 24.91
C ASP A 635 34.51 13.46 25.81
N PHE A 636 33.89 12.44 25.22
CA PHE A 636 33.06 11.47 25.92
C PHE A 636 33.82 10.49 26.81
N THR A 637 35.08 10.25 26.53
CA THR A 637 35.89 9.26 27.26
C THR A 637 36.29 9.69 28.66
N GLU A 638 36.08 10.96 29.00
CA GLU A 638 36.58 11.58 30.25
C GLU A 638 35.48 11.86 31.29
N LEU A 639 34.20 11.60 31.01
CA LEU A 639 33.13 11.95 31.93
C LEU A 639 32.52 10.75 32.66
N GLU A 640 32.25 10.95 33.94
CA GLU A 640 31.59 9.96 34.79
C GLU A 640 30.09 9.82 34.51
N ASP A 641 29.42 10.87 34.05
CA ASP A 641 27.99 10.86 33.72
C ASP A 641 27.75 11.00 32.20
N PRO A 642 27.23 9.94 31.54
CA PRO A 642 26.99 9.99 30.09
C PRO A 642 25.75 10.79 29.68
N ARG A 643 24.87 11.21 30.60
CA ARG A 643 23.60 11.90 30.26
C ARG A 643 23.77 13.22 29.53
N PRO A 644 24.74 14.09 29.86
CA PRO A 644 24.97 15.32 29.10
C PRO A 644 25.29 15.08 27.62
N TYR A 645 25.77 13.92 27.23
CA TYR A 645 26.17 13.59 25.86
C TYR A 645 25.02 13.27 24.95
N CYS A 646 23.92 12.80 25.50
CA CYS A 646 22.71 12.57 24.71
C CYS A 646 22.25 13.83 23.99
N ASP A 647 22.63 15.01 24.51
CA ASP A 647 22.23 16.32 23.99
C ASP A 647 23.30 16.97 23.09
N LEU A 648 24.56 16.54 23.15
CA LEU A 648 25.65 17.14 22.40
C LEU A 648 25.55 16.96 20.89
N VAL A 649 24.87 15.93 20.43
CA VAL A 649 24.69 15.59 19.01
C VAL A 649 23.24 15.73 18.53
N LEU A 650 22.38 16.37 19.33
CA LEU A 650 20.97 16.57 18.98
C LEU A 650 20.74 17.73 17.99
N ALA A 651 21.71 18.64 17.87
CA ALA A 651 21.57 19.85 17.06
C ALA A 651 22.15 19.71 15.65
N ASP A 652 21.88 18.60 14.99
CA ASP A 652 22.31 18.37 13.62
C ASP A 652 23.83 18.22 13.42
N GLU A 653 24.41 17.34 14.18
CA GLU A 653 25.85 17.14 14.19
C GLU A 653 26.34 16.19 13.08
N PHE A 654 25.42 15.53 12.37
CA PHE A 654 25.73 14.67 11.24
C PHE A 654 25.23 15.28 9.93
N PRO A 655 26.07 16.00 9.16
CA PRO A 655 25.66 16.68 7.96
C PRO A 655 25.24 15.69 6.85
N LEU A 656 24.30 16.12 6.01
CA LEU A 656 23.95 15.36 4.80
C LEU A 656 25.19 15.27 3.91
N SER A 657 25.41 14.09 3.32
CA SER A 657 26.35 13.93 2.24
C SER A 657 26.01 14.84 1.05
N ILE A 658 26.98 15.10 0.18
CA ILE A 658 26.76 15.93 -1.03
C ILE A 658 25.62 15.35 -1.88
N PHE A 659 25.55 14.01 -1.99
CA PHE A 659 24.46 13.32 -2.70
C PHE A 659 23.09 13.70 -2.13
N TYR A 660 22.87 13.51 -0.83
CA TYR A 660 21.57 13.79 -0.20
C TYR A 660 21.24 15.29 -0.11
N SER A 661 22.24 16.13 0.10
CA SER A 661 22.06 17.58 0.05
C SER A 661 21.58 18.03 -1.34
N THR A 662 22.16 17.45 -2.39
CA THR A 662 21.79 17.74 -3.79
C THR A 662 20.39 17.19 -4.10
N LEU A 663 20.11 15.94 -3.72
CA LEU A 663 18.81 15.29 -3.93
C LEU A 663 17.70 16.12 -3.28
N ARG A 664 17.86 16.48 -2.00
CA ARG A 664 16.90 17.32 -1.28
C ARG A 664 16.67 18.67 -1.94
N THR A 665 17.72 19.31 -2.48
CA THR A 665 17.61 20.57 -3.16
C THR A 665 16.86 20.46 -4.49
N LYS A 666 17.10 19.39 -5.24
CA LYS A 666 16.49 19.17 -6.56
C LYS A 666 15.00 18.78 -6.44
N LEU A 667 14.62 17.97 -5.46
CA LEU A 667 13.23 17.61 -5.20
C LEU A 667 12.40 18.78 -4.62
N GLY A 668 13.08 19.82 -4.08
CA GLY A 668 12.42 21.05 -3.64
C GLY A 668 11.54 20.90 -2.39
N PRO A 669 10.67 21.87 -2.13
CA PRO A 669 9.82 21.89 -0.91
C PRO A 669 8.71 20.83 -0.94
N GLY A 670 8.31 20.30 -2.10
CA GLY A 670 7.25 19.29 -2.24
C GLY A 670 7.48 18.04 -1.40
N VAL A 671 8.75 17.66 -1.17
CA VAL A 671 9.13 16.53 -0.31
C VAL A 671 8.68 16.71 1.15
N ARG A 672 8.48 17.95 1.59
CA ARG A 672 8.10 18.31 2.97
C ARG A 672 6.62 18.65 3.12
N THR A 673 5.88 18.69 2.03
CA THR A 673 4.47 19.09 2.08
C THR A 673 3.66 17.95 2.69
N PRO A 674 2.80 18.20 3.68
CA PRO A 674 1.86 17.22 4.19
C PRO A 674 1.02 16.66 3.03
N ILE A 675 0.68 15.39 3.11
CA ILE A 675 -0.28 14.80 2.18
C ILE A 675 -1.64 15.31 2.64
N ALA A 676 -2.32 16.08 1.79
CA ALA A 676 -3.71 16.42 2.04
C ALA A 676 -4.53 15.15 2.16
N ALA A 677 -5.37 15.09 3.19
CA ALA A 677 -6.28 13.98 3.42
C ALA A 677 -7.29 13.85 2.28
#